data_a82ebf8cfadfaf78d379a749aedd435d
#
_entry.id   a82ebf8cfadfaf78d379a749aedd435d
#
_cell.length_a   1.000
_cell.length_b   1.000
_cell.length_c   1.000
_cell.angle_alpha   90.00
_cell.angle_beta   90.00
_cell.angle_gamma   90.00
#
_symmetry.space_group_name_H-M   'P 1'
#
loop_
_entity.id
_entity.type
_entity.pdbx_description
1 polymer ?
#
loop_
_entity_poly.entity_id
_entity_poly.type
_entity_poly.pdbx_seq_one_letter_code
_entity_poly.pdbx_strand_id
1 'polypeptide(L)'
;MKKIILIAYALTCTASLYAGHSKELKLMSPEGVHEVMFRQEKISSSVNEIVYQVKYRGREVIGSSRAGLQLDNRTWELALARKINQVKCWMDNLEVDSVIYQPAVNKSWHPLYGERSTVREAYNEATMYLSKKDGSNYRLNIEVRAYDEGIAFRYFFPEHPQAIFHKVVGDLTEYTFSPGAMAWAEQWAQAPFEHLAINDIKQPVERALTVELSNGLWVALTDADVDDWCLTKLVASPTKQNTLTSVMYSPVDIVTYYATPWKVIMAADKPGELLEHNDIIQNLNPPCEITDTDWIRPGKIMRETTITTEGAIATIDFCAAHHIPYMLFDWQWYMPCTSHDGDATKVVSKLDMPRVIAYGKEKGVGVWVYVNQHALMKQMRELFPLLHKWGVVGVKSGFVQYASHRWATWLHDMVRLAAENKLLINIHDEFRPSGFSRTYPNLLTQEGIRGNEEFPDATHNTILPFTRMINGAADYTICYFDKRLKNTHAHQLAASLIFYSPLQTIFWYDRPSFYQGEPEIEWFENLQTVFDDTKVLEGAPGKHITMARRKGNEWFVGALTNNEGSAQSVNLSFLDKGKTYLARIYTDGGDKIKTRTQVKCTRLLVDSSQIMQFALKPGGGAAMQLVPVTDQEIKEYKKYKGQVL
;
A
#
# COMPACT_ATOMS: atom_id res chain seq x y z
N MET A 1 -68.37 -17.06 4.72
CA MET A 1 -67.78 -15.99 5.49
C MET A 1 -66.84 -16.61 6.52
N LYS A 2 -65.55 -16.71 6.24
CA LYS A 2 -64.53 -17.11 7.21
C LYS A 2 -63.47 -15.99 7.25
N LYS A 3 -63.36 -15.31 8.35
CA LYS A 3 -62.35 -14.28 8.61
C LYS A 3 -61.03 -14.97 8.95
N ILE A 4 -60.00 -14.70 8.15
CA ILE A 4 -58.62 -15.09 8.41
C ILE A 4 -57.98 -13.92 9.15
N ILE A 5 -57.59 -14.15 10.42
CA ILE A 5 -56.82 -13.23 11.22
C ILE A 5 -55.36 -13.49 10.93
N LEU A 6 -54.69 -12.51 10.27
CA LEU A 6 -53.22 -12.48 10.14
C LEU A 6 -52.63 -11.90 11.41
N ILE A 7 -51.92 -12.72 12.17
CA ILE A 7 -51.08 -12.27 13.29
C ILE A 7 -49.70 -11.94 12.73
N ALA A 8 -49.38 -10.65 12.63
CA ALA A 8 -48.04 -10.17 12.32
C ALA A 8 -47.18 -10.23 13.59
N TYR A 9 -46.22 -11.14 13.64
CA TYR A 9 -45.16 -11.11 14.65
C TYR A 9 -44.16 -10.03 14.26
N ALA A 10 -44.22 -8.88 14.92
CA ALA A 10 -43.15 -7.90 14.90
C ALA A 10 -42.02 -8.38 15.80
N LEU A 11 -40.96 -8.94 15.28
CA LEU A 11 -39.71 -9.11 15.99
C LEU A 11 -39.06 -7.73 16.17
N THR A 12 -39.27 -7.10 17.29
CA THR A 12 -38.46 -5.96 17.74
C THR A 12 -37.13 -6.50 18.26
N CYS A 13 -36.09 -6.47 17.42
CA CYS A 13 -34.72 -6.56 17.88
C CYS A 13 -34.38 -5.29 18.66
N THR A 14 -34.56 -5.32 19.97
CA THR A 14 -33.99 -4.32 20.88
C THR A 14 -32.48 -4.61 20.97
N ALA A 15 -31.67 -3.92 20.17
CA ALA A 15 -30.24 -3.83 20.41
C ALA A 15 -30.06 -3.09 21.74
N SER A 16 -29.78 -3.82 22.81
CA SER A 16 -29.40 -3.25 24.09
C SER A 16 -28.01 -2.60 23.91
N LEU A 17 -27.97 -1.28 23.80
CA LEU A 17 -26.76 -0.50 23.99
C LEU A 17 -26.30 -0.69 25.44
N TYR A 18 -25.32 -1.55 25.67
CA TYR A 18 -24.66 -1.66 26.96
C TYR A 18 -23.75 -0.45 27.16
N ALA A 19 -24.28 0.63 27.73
CA ALA A 19 -23.48 1.69 28.35
C ALA A 19 -22.98 1.16 29.69
N GLY A 20 -21.86 0.45 29.69
CA GLY A 20 -21.19 0.08 30.93
C GLY A 20 -20.42 1.29 31.45
N HIS A 21 -20.48 1.55 32.77
CA HIS A 21 -19.65 2.54 33.47
C HIS A 21 -18.19 2.04 33.63
N SER A 22 -17.70 1.22 32.69
CA SER A 22 -16.31 0.78 32.67
C SER A 22 -15.40 1.95 32.31
N LYS A 23 -14.40 2.20 33.15
CA LYS A 23 -13.32 3.16 32.84
C LYS A 23 -12.24 2.57 31.94
N GLU A 24 -12.44 1.35 31.45
CA GLU A 24 -11.56 0.64 30.54
C GLU A 24 -12.32 0.22 29.30
N LEU A 25 -11.71 0.40 28.14
CA LEU A 25 -12.17 -0.18 26.87
C LEU A 25 -11.39 -1.47 26.65
N LYS A 26 -12.10 -2.58 26.49
CA LYS A 26 -11.53 -3.87 26.09
C LYS A 26 -12.27 -4.37 24.87
N LEU A 27 -11.56 -4.58 23.76
CA LEU A 27 -12.16 -4.97 22.50
C LEU A 27 -11.38 -6.14 21.88
N MET A 28 -12.12 -7.12 21.37
CA MET A 28 -11.57 -8.27 20.65
C MET A 28 -12.02 -8.23 19.18
N SER A 29 -11.21 -8.78 18.28
CA SER A 29 -11.61 -9.01 16.89
C SER A 29 -12.73 -10.05 16.78
N PRO A 30 -13.44 -10.15 15.63
CA PRO A 30 -14.57 -11.07 15.48
C PRO A 30 -14.25 -12.54 15.80
N GLU A 31 -13.06 -13.02 15.41
CA GLU A 31 -12.59 -14.39 15.69
C GLU A 31 -11.77 -14.49 16.99
N GLY A 32 -11.62 -13.38 17.72
CA GLY A 32 -10.92 -13.33 19.00
C GLY A 32 -9.39 -13.43 18.91
N VAL A 33 -8.82 -13.24 17.71
CA VAL A 33 -7.36 -13.35 17.51
C VAL A 33 -6.59 -12.13 17.97
N HIS A 34 -7.15 -10.93 17.83
CA HIS A 34 -6.60 -9.68 18.36
C HIS A 34 -7.40 -9.17 19.54
N GLU A 35 -6.70 -8.67 20.55
CA GLU A 35 -7.28 -7.99 21.72
C GLU A 35 -6.58 -6.65 21.90
N VAL A 36 -7.35 -5.58 22.15
CA VAL A 36 -6.84 -4.28 22.54
C VAL A 36 -7.53 -3.80 23.80
N MET A 37 -6.76 -3.15 24.68
CA MET A 37 -7.26 -2.55 25.90
C MET A 37 -6.75 -1.12 26.02
N PHE A 38 -7.66 -0.18 26.28
CA PHE A 38 -7.34 1.20 26.67
C PHE A 38 -7.81 1.45 28.11
N ARG A 39 -6.97 2.10 28.91
CA ARG A 39 -7.28 2.48 30.27
C ARG A 39 -6.58 3.76 30.68
N GLN A 40 -7.08 4.39 31.73
CA GLN A 40 -6.38 5.46 32.40
C GLN A 40 -5.35 4.88 33.37
N GLU A 41 -4.13 5.41 33.35
CA GLU A 41 -3.05 5.01 34.27
C GLU A 41 -2.47 6.23 34.97
N LYS A 42 -2.23 6.10 36.28
CA LYS A 42 -1.63 7.15 37.10
C LYS A 42 -0.11 7.09 36.97
N ILE A 43 0.48 8.09 36.33
CA ILE A 43 1.93 8.16 36.08
C ILE A 43 2.65 8.87 37.22
N SER A 44 2.00 9.87 37.84
CA SER A 44 2.53 10.59 39.00
C SER A 44 1.40 11.03 39.93
N SER A 45 1.74 11.73 41.01
CA SER A 45 0.73 12.28 41.93
C SER A 45 -0.25 13.26 41.26
N SER A 46 0.16 13.89 40.16
CA SER A 46 -0.60 14.96 39.48
C SER A 46 -0.93 14.65 38.01
N VAL A 47 -0.47 13.51 37.45
CA VAL A 47 -0.64 13.19 36.04
C VAL A 47 -1.22 11.79 35.86
N ASN A 48 -2.35 11.73 35.18
CA ASN A 48 -2.93 10.52 34.62
C ASN A 48 -2.79 10.56 33.10
N GLU A 49 -2.47 9.42 32.48
CA GLU A 49 -2.37 9.26 31.03
C GLU A 49 -3.32 8.16 30.55
N ILE A 50 -3.68 8.23 29.27
CA ILE A 50 -4.35 7.10 28.61
C ILE A 50 -3.28 6.20 28.03
N VAL A 51 -3.32 4.94 28.41
CA VAL A 51 -2.42 3.90 27.91
C VAL A 51 -3.20 2.79 27.22
N TYR A 52 -2.53 2.08 26.31
CA TYR A 52 -3.11 0.94 25.63
C TYR A 52 -2.15 -0.24 25.56
N GLN A 53 -2.70 -1.43 25.30
CA GLN A 53 -1.99 -2.68 25.10
C GLN A 53 -2.65 -3.45 23.96
N VAL A 54 -1.86 -4.22 23.20
CA VAL A 54 -2.35 -5.09 22.12
C VAL A 54 -1.80 -6.50 22.30
N LYS A 55 -2.68 -7.50 22.11
CA LYS A 55 -2.31 -8.92 22.10
C LYS A 55 -2.79 -9.59 20.82
N TYR A 56 -2.04 -10.60 20.39
CA TYR A 56 -2.41 -11.51 19.31
C TYR A 56 -2.39 -12.95 19.83
N ARG A 57 -3.54 -13.63 19.79
CA ARG A 57 -3.71 -15.00 20.34
C ARG A 57 -3.17 -15.13 21.76
N GLY A 58 -3.47 -14.13 22.60
CA GLY A 58 -3.03 -14.06 24.00
C GLY A 58 -1.55 -13.68 24.21
N ARG A 59 -0.72 -13.62 23.18
CA ARG A 59 0.68 -13.16 23.24
C ARG A 59 0.75 -11.63 23.13
N GLU A 60 1.61 -11.01 23.91
CA GLU A 60 1.84 -9.56 23.85
C GLU A 60 2.45 -9.15 22.52
N VAL A 61 1.84 -8.14 21.88
CA VAL A 61 2.29 -7.45 20.66
C VAL A 61 2.81 -6.07 21.01
N ILE A 62 2.00 -5.29 21.72
CA ILE A 62 2.33 -3.97 22.26
C ILE A 62 2.05 -4.00 23.75
N GLY A 63 3.08 -3.76 24.55
CA GLY A 63 2.98 -3.57 26.00
C GLY A 63 2.36 -2.23 26.37
N SER A 64 2.27 -1.90 27.66
CA SER A 64 1.68 -0.62 28.12
C SER A 64 2.34 0.56 27.43
N SER A 65 1.59 1.25 26.58
CA SER A 65 2.04 2.32 25.69
C SER A 65 1.12 3.52 25.80
N ARG A 66 1.68 4.72 25.82
CA ARG A 66 0.93 5.96 25.86
C ARG A 66 0.14 6.17 24.57
N ALA A 67 -1.12 6.60 24.71
CA ALA A 67 -1.91 7.18 23.63
C ALA A 67 -2.01 8.69 23.87
N GLY A 68 -1.64 9.53 22.89
CA GLY A 68 -1.69 10.96 23.14
C GLY A 68 -1.36 11.85 21.96
N LEU A 69 -1.81 13.10 22.08
CA LEU A 69 -1.53 14.19 21.15
C LEU A 69 -1.02 15.41 21.94
N GLN A 70 -0.18 16.22 21.31
CA GLN A 70 0.23 17.51 21.81
C GLN A 70 -0.41 18.62 20.99
N LEU A 71 -1.08 19.55 21.66
CA LEU A 71 -1.69 20.72 21.05
C LEU A 71 -0.92 21.99 21.39
N ASP A 72 -0.93 22.94 20.46
CA ASP A 72 -0.44 24.29 20.68
C ASP A 72 -1.46 25.31 20.13
N ASN A 73 -2.37 25.74 20.98
CA ASN A 73 -3.42 26.69 20.61
C ASN A 73 -3.03 28.16 20.83
N ARG A 74 -1.76 28.48 21.19
CA ARG A 74 -1.32 29.84 21.54
C ARG A 74 -1.66 30.87 20.48
N THR A 75 -1.50 30.54 19.21
CA THR A 75 -1.80 31.47 18.10
C THR A 75 -3.28 31.84 18.07
N TRP A 76 -4.18 30.89 18.27
CA TRP A 76 -5.63 31.14 18.29
C TRP A 76 -6.08 31.87 19.53
N GLU A 77 -5.52 31.51 20.70
CA GLU A 77 -5.81 32.18 21.95
C GLU A 77 -5.38 33.65 21.89
N LEU A 78 -4.21 33.93 21.30
CA LEU A 78 -3.72 35.27 21.08
C LEU A 78 -4.59 36.08 20.09
N ALA A 79 -4.96 35.47 18.96
CA ALA A 79 -5.81 36.11 17.96
C ALA A 79 -7.21 36.45 18.48
N LEU A 80 -7.73 35.65 19.42
CA LEU A 80 -9.04 35.87 20.07
C LEU A 80 -8.94 36.69 21.37
N ALA A 81 -7.76 37.29 21.67
CA ALA A 81 -7.48 38.02 22.91
C ALA A 81 -7.78 37.23 24.19
N ARG A 82 -7.63 35.91 24.16
CA ARG A 82 -7.84 35.01 25.30
C ARG A 82 -6.56 34.87 26.10
N LYS A 83 -6.70 34.46 27.36
CA LYS A 83 -5.55 34.10 28.20
C LYS A 83 -4.84 32.87 27.61
N ILE A 84 -3.54 33.03 27.31
CA ILE A 84 -2.73 31.94 26.80
C ILE A 84 -2.64 30.82 27.83
N ASN A 85 -3.16 29.64 27.48
CA ASN A 85 -3.06 28.46 28.32
C ASN A 85 -1.83 27.65 27.91
N GLN A 86 -0.84 27.53 28.83
CA GLN A 86 0.40 26.78 28.58
C GLN A 86 0.22 25.28 28.88
N VAL A 87 -0.73 24.63 28.24
CA VAL A 87 -0.90 23.19 28.39
C VAL A 87 0.23 22.47 27.66
N LYS A 88 1.10 21.79 28.40
CA LYS A 88 2.24 21.04 27.83
C LYS A 88 1.79 19.76 27.11
N CYS A 89 0.81 19.06 27.63
CA CYS A 89 0.18 17.92 27.00
C CYS A 89 -1.34 18.00 27.15
N TRP A 90 -2.03 17.99 26.03
CA TRP A 90 -3.48 18.13 26.03
C TRP A 90 -4.19 16.88 26.56
N MET A 91 -3.58 15.71 26.38
CA MET A 91 -4.12 14.42 26.80
C MET A 91 -3.97 14.14 28.31
N ASP A 92 -3.07 14.87 28.99
CA ASP A 92 -2.86 14.68 30.42
C ASP A 92 -4.16 14.99 31.21
N ASN A 93 -4.49 14.13 32.15
CA ASN A 93 -5.66 14.26 33.02
C ASN A 93 -7.00 14.37 32.29
N LEU A 94 -7.12 13.76 31.10
CA LEU A 94 -8.41 13.45 30.53
C LEU A 94 -9.04 12.33 31.36
N GLU A 95 -10.31 12.50 31.74
CA GLU A 95 -11.06 11.47 32.43
C GLU A 95 -11.95 10.69 31.48
N VAL A 96 -12.06 9.39 31.71
CA VAL A 96 -12.96 8.53 30.96
C VAL A 96 -14.40 8.79 31.44
N ASP A 97 -15.21 9.36 30.54
CA ASP A 97 -16.64 9.59 30.80
C ASP A 97 -17.45 8.31 30.56
N SER A 98 -17.20 7.62 29.45
CA SER A 98 -17.89 6.37 29.11
C SER A 98 -17.14 5.59 28.02
N VAL A 99 -17.49 4.32 27.86
CA VAL A 99 -17.12 3.48 26.74
C VAL A 99 -18.38 2.94 26.08
N ILE A 100 -18.51 3.12 24.77
CA ILE A 100 -19.66 2.63 24.00
C ILE A 100 -19.16 1.65 22.95
N TYR A 101 -19.73 0.44 22.95
CA TYR A 101 -19.48 -0.60 21.97
C TYR A 101 -20.52 -0.50 20.86
N GLN A 102 -20.06 -0.52 19.60
CA GLN A 102 -20.91 -0.49 18.43
C GLN A 102 -21.31 -1.91 17.99
N PRO A 103 -22.41 -2.07 17.24
CA PRO A 103 -22.72 -3.34 16.60
C PRO A 103 -21.58 -3.83 15.73
N ALA A 104 -21.28 -5.13 15.79
CA ALA A 104 -20.24 -5.73 14.95
C ALA A 104 -20.54 -5.54 13.46
N VAL A 105 -19.52 -5.24 12.70
CA VAL A 105 -19.59 -5.15 11.23
C VAL A 105 -19.04 -6.45 10.64
N ASN A 106 -19.77 -7.02 9.68
CA ASN A 106 -19.33 -8.18 8.89
C ASN A 106 -19.96 -8.08 7.50
N LYS A 107 -19.22 -7.54 6.55
CA LYS A 107 -19.63 -7.36 5.16
C LYS A 107 -18.44 -7.62 4.24
N SER A 108 -18.69 -7.68 2.94
CA SER A 108 -17.66 -7.72 1.91
C SER A 108 -17.94 -6.67 0.85
N TRP A 109 -16.91 -6.26 0.15
CA TRP A 109 -17.00 -5.36 -0.99
C TRP A 109 -16.08 -5.81 -2.11
N HIS A 110 -16.30 -5.31 -3.33
CA HIS A 110 -15.55 -5.67 -4.52
C HIS A 110 -14.78 -4.44 -5.01
N PRO A 111 -13.45 -4.43 -4.90
CA PRO A 111 -12.65 -3.35 -5.46
C PRO A 111 -12.67 -3.40 -7.00
N LEU A 112 -12.55 -2.24 -7.64
CA LEU A 112 -12.41 -2.15 -9.10
C LEU A 112 -11.17 -2.88 -9.60
N TYR A 113 -10.13 -2.90 -8.80
CA TYR A 113 -8.86 -3.60 -9.00
C TYR A 113 -8.22 -3.89 -7.65
N GLY A 114 -7.28 -4.79 -7.61
CA GLY A 114 -6.60 -5.14 -6.37
C GLY A 114 -5.89 -6.48 -6.47
N GLU A 115 -5.42 -6.90 -5.33
CA GLU A 115 -4.78 -8.20 -5.13
C GLU A 115 -5.83 -9.31 -4.90
N ARG A 116 -7.09 -8.93 -4.67
CA ARG A 116 -8.27 -9.79 -4.45
C ARG A 116 -9.50 -9.19 -5.09
N SER A 117 -10.40 -10.03 -5.58
CA SER A 117 -11.68 -9.59 -6.16
C SER A 117 -12.78 -9.38 -5.12
N THR A 118 -12.57 -9.86 -3.90
CA THR A 118 -13.48 -9.71 -2.77
C THR A 118 -12.68 -9.42 -1.51
N VAL A 119 -13.01 -8.31 -0.86
CA VAL A 119 -12.41 -7.88 0.38
C VAL A 119 -13.43 -8.02 1.51
N ARG A 120 -13.06 -8.77 2.55
CA ARG A 120 -13.86 -8.87 3.78
C ARG A 120 -13.61 -7.62 4.63
N GLU A 121 -14.69 -7.01 5.11
CA GLU A 121 -14.66 -5.92 6.07
C GLU A 121 -15.44 -6.38 7.32
N ALA A 122 -14.71 -6.98 8.27
CA ALA A 122 -15.28 -7.53 9.49
C ALA A 122 -14.49 -7.05 10.71
N TYR A 123 -15.18 -6.33 11.60
CA TYR A 123 -14.57 -5.77 12.81
C TYR A 123 -15.57 -5.55 13.93
N ASN A 124 -15.06 -5.50 15.14
CA ASN A 124 -15.76 -4.94 16.30
C ASN A 124 -15.24 -3.52 16.53
N GLU A 125 -16.11 -2.62 17.00
CA GLU A 125 -15.77 -1.21 17.22
C GLU A 125 -16.23 -0.75 18.61
N ALA A 126 -15.42 0.09 19.24
CA ALA A 126 -15.77 0.77 20.47
C ALA A 126 -15.21 2.19 20.48
N THR A 127 -15.88 3.10 21.15
CA THR A 127 -15.46 4.48 21.37
C THR A 127 -15.31 4.76 22.85
N MET A 128 -14.13 5.23 23.26
CA MET A 128 -13.87 5.77 24.59
C MET A 128 -14.05 7.29 24.56
N TYR A 129 -14.98 7.79 25.33
CA TYR A 129 -15.29 9.22 25.46
C TYR A 129 -14.51 9.80 26.63
N LEU A 130 -13.80 10.88 26.37
CA LEU A 130 -12.90 11.53 27.33
C LEU A 130 -13.22 13.02 27.45
N SER A 131 -13.07 13.57 28.67
CA SER A 131 -13.21 15.02 28.90
C SER A 131 -12.25 15.51 29.97
N LYS A 132 -11.90 16.81 29.89
CA LYS A 132 -11.19 17.52 30.95
C LYS A 132 -12.17 17.96 32.03
N LYS A 133 -11.78 17.80 33.31
CA LYS A 133 -12.56 18.25 34.47
C LYS A 133 -12.00 19.50 35.13
N ASP A 134 -11.16 20.25 34.42
CA ASP A 134 -10.52 21.48 34.88
C ASP A 134 -11.34 22.76 34.59
N GLY A 135 -12.60 22.60 34.19
CA GLY A 135 -13.51 23.68 33.83
C GLY A 135 -13.46 24.08 32.35
N SER A 136 -12.49 23.60 31.57
CA SER A 136 -12.42 23.83 30.13
C SER A 136 -13.45 23.01 29.35
N ASN A 137 -13.87 21.88 29.88
CA ASN A 137 -14.74 20.91 29.23
C ASN A 137 -14.24 20.41 27.86
N TYR A 138 -12.94 20.46 27.62
CA TYR A 138 -12.36 19.86 26.39
C TYR A 138 -12.68 18.39 26.31
N ARG A 139 -13.02 17.94 25.10
CA ARG A 139 -13.42 16.57 24.81
C ARG A 139 -12.53 15.97 23.73
N LEU A 140 -12.27 14.68 23.87
CA LEU A 140 -11.60 13.86 22.87
C LEU A 140 -12.20 12.45 22.93
N ASN A 141 -12.39 11.83 21.79
CA ASN A 141 -12.77 10.42 21.75
C ASN A 141 -11.60 9.60 21.21
N ILE A 142 -11.48 8.36 21.65
CA ILE A 142 -10.62 7.36 21.00
C ILE A 142 -11.55 6.34 20.36
N GLU A 143 -11.55 6.30 19.03
CA GLU A 143 -12.27 5.31 18.24
C GLU A 143 -11.34 4.13 17.99
N VAL A 144 -11.81 2.90 18.25
CA VAL A 144 -11.01 1.67 18.17
C VAL A 144 -11.75 0.63 17.36
N ARG A 145 -11.09 0.05 16.36
CA ARG A 145 -11.57 -1.10 15.59
C ARG A 145 -10.62 -2.28 15.75
N ALA A 146 -11.19 -3.44 16.03
CA ALA A 146 -10.46 -4.69 16.11
C ALA A 146 -10.89 -5.60 14.94
N TYR A 147 -9.97 -5.81 14.01
CA TYR A 147 -10.06 -6.73 12.88
C TYR A 147 -9.31 -8.03 13.20
N ASP A 148 -9.62 -9.11 12.49
CA ASP A 148 -8.82 -10.35 12.59
C ASP A 148 -7.42 -10.16 11.97
N GLU A 149 -7.25 -9.14 11.13
CA GLU A 149 -5.98 -8.72 10.50
C GLU A 149 -5.14 -7.78 11.39
N GLY A 150 -5.76 -7.09 12.37
CA GLY A 150 -5.06 -6.12 13.20
C GLY A 150 -5.97 -5.21 14.02
N ILE A 151 -5.35 -4.30 14.76
CA ILE A 151 -6.02 -3.26 15.54
C ILE A 151 -5.79 -1.91 14.87
N ALA A 152 -6.86 -1.11 14.79
CA ALA A 152 -6.78 0.28 14.38
C ALA A 152 -7.42 1.19 15.42
N PHE A 153 -6.81 2.34 15.68
CA PHE A 153 -7.41 3.39 16.51
C PHE A 153 -7.07 4.78 16.00
N ARG A 154 -7.94 5.75 16.33
CA ARG A 154 -7.72 7.15 15.99
C ARG A 154 -8.27 8.07 17.07
N TYR A 155 -7.87 9.33 17.04
CA TYR A 155 -8.42 10.37 17.88
C TYR A 155 -9.50 11.12 17.11
N PHE A 156 -10.61 11.40 17.80
CA PHE A 156 -11.71 12.17 17.24
C PHE A 156 -12.01 13.36 18.14
N PHE A 157 -11.96 14.56 17.58
CA PHE A 157 -12.31 15.81 18.23
C PHE A 157 -13.80 16.12 17.97
N PRO A 158 -14.71 15.91 18.94
CA PRO A 158 -16.11 16.22 18.73
C PRO A 158 -16.34 17.74 18.73
N GLU A 159 -17.48 18.16 18.21
CA GLU A 159 -17.89 19.57 18.29
C GLU A 159 -17.89 20.08 19.73
N HIS A 160 -17.36 21.28 19.92
CA HIS A 160 -17.36 21.96 21.19
C HIS A 160 -17.46 23.48 20.98
N PRO A 161 -18.48 24.18 21.55
CA PRO A 161 -18.71 25.60 21.28
C PRO A 161 -17.56 26.53 21.62
N GLN A 162 -16.67 26.13 22.53
CA GLN A 162 -15.54 26.93 23.00
C GLN A 162 -14.17 26.41 22.50
N ALA A 163 -14.15 25.31 21.73
CA ALA A 163 -12.92 24.66 21.27
C ALA A 163 -13.06 24.24 19.81
N ILE A 164 -13.29 25.23 18.92
CA ILE A 164 -13.53 24.99 17.49
C ILE A 164 -12.22 24.73 16.73
N PHE A 165 -11.13 25.39 17.16
CA PHE A 165 -9.83 25.35 16.47
C PHE A 165 -8.78 24.70 17.36
N HIS A 166 -8.02 23.76 16.80
CA HIS A 166 -6.86 23.20 17.45
C HIS A 166 -5.68 23.17 16.49
N LYS A 167 -4.47 23.32 17.03
CA LYS A 167 -3.23 23.06 16.33
C LYS A 167 -2.55 21.85 16.97
N VAL A 168 -2.53 20.73 16.24
CA VAL A 168 -1.81 19.53 16.66
C VAL A 168 -0.35 19.68 16.25
N VAL A 169 0.55 19.65 17.23
CA VAL A 169 2.00 19.87 17.02
C VAL A 169 2.82 18.61 17.31
N GLY A 170 2.22 17.57 17.88
CA GLY A 170 2.88 16.32 18.18
C GLY A 170 1.90 15.15 18.30
N ASP A 171 2.34 14.00 17.85
CA ASP A 171 1.72 12.72 18.10
C ASP A 171 2.59 11.99 19.14
N LEU A 172 2.04 11.81 20.34
CA LEU A 172 2.74 11.23 21.49
C LEU A 172 2.47 9.73 21.63
N THR A 173 1.84 9.12 20.63
CA THR A 173 1.54 7.68 20.63
C THR A 173 2.83 6.88 20.67
N GLU A 174 2.92 5.99 21.64
CA GLU A 174 4.04 5.07 21.84
C GLU A 174 3.69 3.66 21.34
N TYR A 175 4.73 2.88 21.06
CA TYR A 175 4.65 1.46 20.72
C TYR A 175 5.76 0.73 21.50
N THR A 176 5.42 0.13 22.63
CA THR A 176 6.36 -0.55 23.52
C THR A 176 6.40 -2.04 23.19
N PHE A 177 7.57 -2.56 22.93
CA PHE A 177 7.80 -3.97 22.61
C PHE A 177 8.50 -4.71 23.75
N SER A 178 8.37 -6.03 23.78
CA SER A 178 9.21 -6.88 24.62
C SER A 178 10.69 -6.76 24.22
N PRO A 179 11.63 -6.92 25.17
CA PRO A 179 13.05 -6.88 24.85
C PRO A 179 13.46 -7.87 23.75
N GLY A 180 14.41 -7.46 22.91
CA GLY A 180 14.91 -8.27 21.79
C GLY A 180 14.12 -8.11 20.48
N ALA A 181 13.15 -7.21 20.42
CA ALA A 181 12.47 -6.89 19.18
C ALA A 181 13.41 -6.18 18.19
N MET A 182 13.35 -6.60 16.90
CA MET A 182 14.16 -6.09 15.80
C MET A 182 13.25 -5.54 14.70
N ALA A 183 13.62 -4.42 14.09
CA ALA A 183 12.83 -3.76 13.05
C ALA A 183 13.58 -3.68 11.72
N TRP A 184 12.86 -3.86 10.63
CA TRP A 184 13.30 -3.54 9.27
C TRP A 184 12.96 -2.08 8.98
N ALA A 185 13.97 -1.22 9.03
CA ALA A 185 13.82 0.23 9.06
C ALA A 185 14.46 0.91 7.86
N GLU A 186 13.78 1.92 7.30
CA GLU A 186 14.32 2.83 6.28
C GLU A 186 14.07 4.28 6.69
N GLN A 187 15.01 5.19 6.44
CA GLN A 187 14.90 6.59 6.86
C GLN A 187 14.01 7.43 5.93
N TRP A 188 13.92 7.06 4.66
CA TRP A 188 13.00 7.61 3.65
C TRP A 188 12.65 6.49 2.66
N ALA A 189 11.55 6.61 1.94
CA ALA A 189 10.98 5.50 1.17
C ALA A 189 11.87 4.92 0.06
N GLN A 190 12.89 5.66 -0.39
CA GLN A 190 13.89 5.18 -1.35
C GLN A 190 15.25 4.86 -0.69
N ALA A 191 15.32 4.83 0.65
CA ALA A 191 16.53 4.45 1.38
C ALA A 191 16.78 2.94 1.35
N PRO A 192 18.01 2.49 1.62
CA PRO A 192 18.25 1.10 1.97
C PRO A 192 17.63 0.75 3.32
N PHE A 193 17.16 -0.50 3.47
CA PHE A 193 16.71 -1.02 4.76
C PHE A 193 17.87 -1.41 5.66
N GLU A 194 17.70 -1.15 6.96
CA GLU A 194 18.56 -1.64 8.03
C GLU A 194 17.75 -2.53 8.98
N HIS A 195 18.36 -3.59 9.53
CA HIS A 195 17.74 -4.46 10.54
C HIS A 195 18.26 -4.04 11.91
N LEU A 196 17.49 -3.28 12.66
CA LEU A 196 17.90 -2.58 13.87
C LEU A 196 17.11 -3.04 15.10
N ALA A 197 17.77 -3.08 16.26
CA ALA A 197 17.04 -3.16 17.53
C ALA A 197 16.21 -1.88 17.74
N ILE A 198 15.07 -1.99 18.41
CA ILE A 198 14.14 -0.84 18.63
C ILE A 198 14.86 0.35 19.23
N ASN A 199 15.74 0.11 20.21
CA ASN A 199 16.49 1.19 20.87
C ASN A 199 17.55 1.86 19.99
N ASP A 200 17.90 1.26 18.85
CA ASP A 200 18.92 1.77 17.92
C ASP A 200 18.35 2.61 16.77
N ILE A 201 17.03 2.72 16.67
CA ILE A 201 16.34 3.61 15.71
C ILE A 201 16.45 5.07 16.20
N LYS A 202 17.63 5.68 16.03
CA LYS A 202 17.94 7.04 16.52
C LYS A 202 17.46 8.15 15.59
N GLN A 203 17.21 7.83 14.32
CA GLN A 203 16.64 8.74 13.33
C GLN A 203 15.22 8.28 13.00
N PRO A 204 14.31 9.21 12.68
CA PRO A 204 12.97 8.85 12.28
C PRO A 204 12.95 7.97 11.03
N VAL A 205 12.19 6.87 11.09
CA VAL A 205 12.05 5.87 10.02
C VAL A 205 10.62 5.80 9.51
N GLU A 206 10.47 5.38 8.26
CA GLU A 206 9.19 5.31 7.55
C GLU A 206 8.26 4.20 8.06
N ARG A 207 7.02 4.28 7.63
CA ARG A 207 5.97 3.26 7.77
C ARG A 207 5.66 2.66 6.37
N ALA A 208 5.30 1.38 6.17
CA ALA A 208 5.07 0.42 7.27
C ALA A 208 6.42 -0.01 7.87
N LEU A 209 6.51 0.04 9.18
CA LEU A 209 7.65 -0.49 9.91
C LEU A 209 7.32 -1.93 10.33
N THR A 210 8.11 -2.89 9.86
CA THR A 210 7.95 -4.30 10.23
C THR A 210 8.90 -4.68 11.33
N VAL A 211 8.37 -5.28 12.38
CA VAL A 211 9.09 -5.66 13.60
C VAL A 211 8.97 -7.16 13.83
N GLU A 212 10.09 -7.81 14.04
CA GLU A 212 10.20 -9.19 14.51
C GLU A 212 10.30 -9.21 16.03
N LEU A 213 9.34 -9.85 16.71
CA LEU A 213 9.33 -9.96 18.16
C LEU A 213 10.09 -11.20 18.64
N SER A 214 10.70 -11.11 19.82
CA SER A 214 11.41 -12.22 20.44
C SER A 214 10.54 -13.45 20.75
N ASN A 215 9.21 -13.29 20.79
CA ASN A 215 8.24 -14.37 20.94
C ASN A 215 7.81 -15.02 19.61
N GLY A 216 8.46 -14.66 18.49
CA GLY A 216 8.25 -15.22 17.16
C GLY A 216 7.08 -14.59 16.39
N LEU A 217 6.45 -13.52 16.90
CA LEU A 217 5.44 -12.77 16.17
C LEU A 217 6.08 -11.74 15.23
N TRP A 218 5.36 -11.44 14.17
CA TRP A 218 5.65 -10.34 13.24
C TRP A 218 4.60 -9.25 13.40
N VAL A 219 5.05 -8.01 13.40
CA VAL A 219 4.19 -6.83 13.61
C VAL A 219 4.46 -5.84 12.49
N ALA A 220 3.41 -5.22 11.95
CA ALA A 220 3.54 -4.06 11.08
C ALA A 220 2.84 -2.84 11.70
N LEU A 221 3.56 -1.73 11.75
CA LEU A 221 3.04 -0.44 12.20
C LEU A 221 2.87 0.49 11.00
N THR A 222 1.64 0.90 10.72
CA THR A 222 1.35 1.84 9.63
C THR A 222 0.21 2.79 9.98
N ASP A 223 -0.17 3.64 9.03
CA ASP A 223 -1.31 4.55 9.11
C ASP A 223 -2.29 4.24 7.97
N ALA A 224 -3.56 4.54 8.15
CA ALA A 224 -4.58 4.50 7.11
C ALA A 224 -5.44 5.78 7.16
N ASP A 225 -6.07 6.10 6.01
CA ASP A 225 -6.92 7.29 5.88
C ASP A 225 -6.17 8.59 6.22
N VAL A 226 -4.97 8.72 5.65
CA VAL A 226 -4.13 9.94 5.81
C VAL A 226 -4.60 10.98 4.80
N ASP A 227 -5.82 11.45 4.96
CA ASP A 227 -6.41 12.53 4.16
C ASP A 227 -6.56 13.77 5.04
N ASP A 228 -6.22 14.95 4.51
CA ASP A 228 -6.17 16.21 5.26
C ASP A 228 -5.33 16.14 6.55
N TRP A 229 -4.21 15.44 6.49
CA TRP A 229 -3.25 15.25 7.58
C TRP A 229 -1.82 15.22 7.06
N CYS A 230 -0.84 15.19 7.96
CA CYS A 230 0.56 14.99 7.60
C CYS A 230 0.97 13.51 7.73
N LEU A 231 1.98 13.08 7.00
CA LEU A 231 2.60 11.78 7.25
C LEU A 231 3.30 11.76 8.61
N THR A 232 3.51 10.55 9.14
CA THR A 232 4.23 10.33 10.40
C THR A 232 5.36 9.33 10.20
N LYS A 233 6.41 9.46 11.01
CA LYS A 233 7.52 8.53 11.16
C LYS A 233 7.56 7.94 12.57
N LEU A 234 8.48 7.01 12.79
CA LEU A 234 8.73 6.40 14.09
C LEU A 234 10.20 6.58 14.49
N VAL A 235 10.46 6.80 15.78
CA VAL A 235 11.80 6.92 16.34
C VAL A 235 11.83 6.28 17.72
N ALA A 236 13.00 5.79 18.17
CA ALA A 236 13.16 5.26 19.52
C ALA A 236 12.86 6.34 20.56
N SER A 237 12.06 5.98 21.58
CA SER A 237 11.75 6.87 22.69
C SER A 237 13.04 7.28 23.43
N PRO A 238 13.25 8.57 23.69
CA PRO A 238 14.41 9.01 24.45
C PRO A 238 14.35 8.66 25.95
N THR A 239 13.17 8.29 26.44
CA THR A 239 12.91 8.13 27.88
C THR A 239 12.46 6.71 28.27
N LYS A 240 12.04 5.88 27.30
CA LYS A 240 11.48 4.55 27.57
C LYS A 240 12.10 3.50 26.66
N GLN A 241 12.71 2.48 27.27
CA GLN A 241 13.37 1.39 26.54
C GLN A 241 12.37 0.55 25.72
N ASN A 242 12.85 -0.02 24.61
CA ASN A 242 12.08 -0.87 23.70
C ASN A 242 10.79 -0.22 23.19
N THR A 243 10.78 1.10 23.08
CA THR A 243 9.58 1.88 22.75
C THR A 243 9.89 2.79 21.56
N LEU A 244 9.00 2.79 20.59
CA LEU A 244 8.96 3.77 19.51
C LEU A 244 7.94 4.86 19.84
N THR A 245 8.18 6.07 19.36
CA THR A 245 7.24 7.19 19.38
C THR A 245 6.98 7.70 17.98
N SER A 246 5.78 8.24 17.75
CA SER A 246 5.44 8.89 16.49
C SER A 246 6.12 10.25 16.36
N VAL A 247 6.49 10.59 15.13
CA VAL A 247 7.02 11.92 14.75
C VAL A 247 6.19 12.44 13.58
N MET A 248 5.56 13.60 13.74
CA MET A 248 4.81 14.26 12.68
C MET A 248 5.75 15.03 11.76
N TYR A 249 5.51 15.01 10.45
CA TYR A 249 6.28 15.82 9.50
C TYR A 249 6.00 17.33 9.62
N SER A 250 4.81 17.70 10.05
CA SER A 250 4.43 19.08 10.29
C SER A 250 3.28 19.17 11.30
N PRO A 251 3.09 20.33 11.95
CA PRO A 251 1.84 20.62 12.64
C PRO A 251 0.64 20.56 11.71
N VAL A 252 -0.54 20.28 12.29
CA VAL A 252 -1.83 20.23 11.59
C VAL A 252 -2.81 21.17 12.29
N ASP A 253 -3.41 22.09 11.52
CA ASP A 253 -4.49 22.94 11.99
C ASP A 253 -5.84 22.24 11.68
N ILE A 254 -6.68 22.07 12.69
CA ILE A 254 -7.98 21.39 12.56
C ILE A 254 -9.13 22.28 13.01
N VAL A 255 -10.28 22.05 12.42
CA VAL A 255 -11.57 22.60 12.85
C VAL A 255 -12.46 21.45 13.28
N THR A 256 -13.01 21.51 14.49
CA THR A 256 -13.90 20.45 15.01
C THR A 256 -15.25 20.49 14.28
N TYR A 257 -15.90 19.35 14.01
CA TYR A 257 -15.45 18.00 14.38
C TYR A 257 -14.33 17.50 13.48
N TYR A 258 -13.42 16.68 13.98
CA TYR A 258 -12.28 16.20 13.17
C TYR A 258 -11.76 14.84 13.65
N ALA A 259 -11.48 13.93 12.71
CA ALA A 259 -10.85 12.65 12.98
C ALA A 259 -9.39 12.64 12.47
N THR A 260 -8.46 12.17 13.30
CA THR A 260 -7.09 11.93 12.83
C THR A 260 -7.04 10.66 11.96
N PRO A 261 -5.96 10.43 11.19
CA PRO A 261 -5.73 9.14 10.55
C PRO A 261 -5.75 7.98 11.55
N TRP A 262 -6.07 6.80 11.05
CA TRP A 262 -5.99 5.57 11.81
C TRP A 262 -4.54 5.15 12.02
N LYS A 263 -4.20 4.80 13.25
CA LYS A 263 -2.98 4.10 13.61
C LYS A 263 -3.25 2.62 13.51
N VAL A 264 -2.48 1.89 12.70
CA VAL A 264 -2.72 0.48 12.40
C VAL A 264 -1.59 -0.37 12.97
N ILE A 265 -1.96 -1.38 13.73
CA ILE A 265 -1.07 -2.37 14.35
C ILE A 265 -1.52 -3.75 13.87
N MET A 266 -0.80 -4.31 12.92
CA MET A 266 -1.04 -5.66 12.43
C MET A 266 -0.11 -6.64 13.15
N ALA A 267 -0.57 -7.86 13.42
CA ALA A 267 0.26 -8.89 13.99
C ALA A 267 -0.06 -10.26 13.37
N ALA A 268 0.98 -11.10 13.20
CA ALA A 268 0.86 -12.38 12.55
C ALA A 268 1.92 -13.38 13.05
N ASP A 269 1.70 -14.68 12.80
CA ASP A 269 2.68 -15.74 13.10
C ASP A 269 3.82 -15.80 12.05
N LYS A 270 3.57 -15.28 10.82
CA LYS A 270 4.54 -15.27 9.72
C LYS A 270 4.56 -13.89 9.04
N PRO A 271 5.72 -13.45 8.52
CA PRO A 271 5.81 -12.14 7.88
C PRO A 271 4.95 -12.01 6.62
N GLY A 272 4.73 -13.11 5.88
CA GLY A 272 3.88 -13.11 4.69
C GLY A 272 2.40 -12.87 4.98
N GLU A 273 1.91 -13.27 6.16
CA GLU A 273 0.53 -13.03 6.57
C GLU A 273 0.25 -11.53 6.73
N LEU A 274 1.25 -10.71 7.11
CA LEU A 274 1.09 -9.24 7.14
C LEU A 274 0.76 -8.65 5.77
N LEU A 275 1.38 -9.19 4.70
CA LEU A 275 1.07 -8.79 3.33
C LEU A 275 -0.30 -9.28 2.88
N GLU A 276 -0.70 -10.50 3.27
CA GLU A 276 -2.04 -11.03 2.98
C GLU A 276 -3.15 -10.26 3.71
N HIS A 277 -2.83 -9.65 4.85
CA HIS A 277 -3.76 -8.89 5.70
C HIS A 277 -3.83 -7.39 5.38
N ASN A 278 -3.18 -6.92 4.30
CA ASN A 278 -3.09 -5.50 3.96
C ASN A 278 -4.42 -4.83 3.59
N ASP A 279 -5.48 -5.60 3.37
CA ASP A 279 -6.83 -5.11 3.13
C ASP A 279 -7.38 -4.25 4.28
N ILE A 280 -6.87 -4.42 5.51
CA ILE A 280 -7.24 -3.57 6.66
C ILE A 280 -7.00 -2.08 6.38
N ILE A 281 -5.94 -1.74 5.63
CA ILE A 281 -5.62 -0.35 5.29
C ILE A 281 -6.71 0.24 4.39
N GLN A 282 -7.17 -0.51 3.40
CA GLN A 282 -8.28 -0.07 2.55
C GLN A 282 -9.60 -0.03 3.33
N ASN A 283 -9.89 -1.04 4.18
CA ASN A 283 -11.09 -1.09 4.98
C ASN A 283 -11.26 0.10 5.94
N LEU A 284 -10.18 0.77 6.30
CA LEU A 284 -10.17 1.96 7.15
C LEU A 284 -10.41 3.27 6.37
N ASN A 285 -10.40 3.23 5.03
CA ASN A 285 -10.70 4.38 4.18
C ASN A 285 -12.19 4.42 3.78
N PRO A 286 -12.74 5.60 3.45
CA PRO A 286 -14.11 5.72 2.94
C PRO A 286 -14.33 4.89 1.66
N PRO A 287 -15.57 4.49 1.36
CA PRO A 287 -15.93 3.88 0.08
C PRO A 287 -15.63 4.80 -1.11
N CYS A 288 -15.66 4.22 -2.33
CA CYS A 288 -15.45 4.97 -3.56
C CYS A 288 -16.45 6.13 -3.72
N GLU A 289 -15.94 7.32 -3.99
CA GLU A 289 -16.71 8.55 -4.22
C GLU A 289 -16.92 8.86 -5.70
N ILE A 290 -16.28 8.12 -6.61
CA ILE A 290 -16.43 8.28 -8.05
C ILE A 290 -17.68 7.51 -8.52
N THR A 291 -18.66 8.22 -9.07
CA THR A 291 -19.93 7.59 -9.49
C THR A 291 -19.79 6.77 -10.78
N ASP A 292 -19.06 7.30 -11.78
CA ASP A 292 -18.77 6.62 -13.05
C ASP A 292 -17.33 6.14 -13.04
N THR A 293 -17.12 4.84 -12.94
CA THR A 293 -15.79 4.21 -12.84
C THR A 293 -15.37 3.46 -14.10
N ASP A 294 -16.18 3.42 -15.16
CA ASP A 294 -15.93 2.62 -16.36
C ASP A 294 -14.67 3.03 -17.15
N TRP A 295 -14.20 4.26 -16.94
CA TRP A 295 -12.98 4.77 -17.54
C TRP A 295 -11.70 4.39 -16.77
N ILE A 296 -11.84 3.93 -15.53
CA ILE A 296 -10.70 3.53 -14.67
C ILE A 296 -10.27 2.12 -15.06
N ARG A 297 -9.17 2.01 -15.78
CA ARG A 297 -8.66 0.73 -16.28
C ARG A 297 -7.22 0.53 -15.86
N PRO A 298 -6.94 -0.42 -14.97
CA PRO A 298 -5.58 -0.88 -14.68
C PRO A 298 -4.90 -1.49 -15.90
N GLY A 299 -3.57 -1.52 -15.90
CA GLY A 299 -2.83 -2.13 -16.99
C GLY A 299 -1.32 -1.98 -16.85
N LYS A 300 -0.59 -2.56 -17.81
CA LYS A 300 0.85 -2.39 -17.94
C LYS A 300 1.17 -1.10 -18.68
N ILE A 301 2.30 -0.48 -18.36
CA ILE A 301 2.76 0.75 -19.01
C ILE A 301 4.24 0.67 -19.35
N MET A 302 4.62 1.15 -20.53
CA MET A 302 5.99 1.29 -20.96
C MET A 302 6.36 2.76 -21.15
N ARG A 303 7.54 3.16 -20.67
CA ARG A 303 8.07 4.51 -20.87
C ARG A 303 8.64 4.68 -22.28
N GLU A 304 8.29 5.77 -22.97
CA GLU A 304 8.95 6.24 -24.17
C GLU A 304 10.16 7.11 -23.77
N THR A 305 11.37 6.72 -24.21
CA THR A 305 12.62 7.32 -23.73
C THR A 305 13.26 8.33 -24.67
N THR A 306 12.74 8.50 -25.89
CA THR A 306 13.32 9.40 -26.90
C THR A 306 12.67 10.77 -26.93
N ILE A 307 11.42 10.85 -26.49
CA ILE A 307 10.55 12.04 -26.55
C ILE A 307 10.48 12.60 -27.98
N THR A 308 10.23 11.70 -28.95
CA THR A 308 10.04 12.03 -30.37
C THR A 308 8.78 11.36 -30.90
N THR A 309 8.24 11.90 -31.99
CA THR A 309 7.06 11.30 -32.65
C THR A 309 7.36 9.90 -33.15
N GLU A 310 8.52 9.68 -33.75
CA GLU A 310 8.94 8.40 -34.32
C GLU A 310 9.18 7.35 -33.22
N GLY A 311 9.83 7.74 -32.11
CA GLY A 311 10.02 6.87 -30.95
C GLY A 311 8.72 6.48 -30.31
N ALA A 312 7.78 7.42 -30.20
CA ALA A 312 6.45 7.15 -29.66
C ALA A 312 5.64 6.16 -30.53
N ILE A 313 5.67 6.32 -31.85
CA ILE A 313 5.02 5.37 -32.77
C ILE A 313 5.62 3.98 -32.63
N ALA A 314 6.97 3.86 -32.62
CA ALA A 314 7.63 2.57 -32.40
C ALA A 314 7.28 1.94 -31.04
N THR A 315 7.17 2.74 -29.99
CA THR A 315 6.78 2.26 -28.66
C THR A 315 5.31 1.83 -28.63
N ILE A 316 4.41 2.56 -29.28
CA ILE A 316 2.99 2.17 -29.41
C ILE A 316 2.86 0.85 -30.20
N ASP A 317 3.59 0.66 -31.30
CA ASP A 317 3.59 -0.59 -32.06
C ASP A 317 4.06 -1.77 -31.20
N PHE A 318 5.14 -1.59 -30.43
CA PHE A 318 5.63 -2.58 -29.50
C PHE A 318 4.60 -2.89 -28.39
N CYS A 319 4.03 -1.85 -27.78
CA CYS A 319 3.01 -2.00 -26.74
C CYS A 319 1.79 -2.78 -27.26
N ALA A 320 1.31 -2.45 -28.46
CA ALA A 320 0.19 -3.15 -29.08
C ALA A 320 0.52 -4.63 -29.37
N ALA A 321 1.72 -4.93 -29.88
CA ALA A 321 2.17 -6.29 -30.18
C ALA A 321 2.34 -7.15 -28.93
N HIS A 322 2.68 -6.57 -27.77
CA HIS A 322 3.00 -7.27 -26.52
C HIS A 322 1.95 -7.05 -25.41
N HIS A 323 0.72 -6.68 -25.76
CA HIS A 323 -0.41 -6.52 -24.84
C HIS A 323 -0.13 -5.54 -23.68
N ILE A 324 0.54 -4.43 -23.97
CA ILE A 324 0.81 -3.33 -23.03
C ILE A 324 -0.16 -2.19 -23.37
N PRO A 325 -1.20 -1.94 -22.55
CA PRO A 325 -2.26 -1.00 -22.90
C PRO A 325 -1.85 0.47 -22.80
N TYR A 326 -0.67 0.79 -22.26
CA TYR A 326 -0.28 2.18 -22.03
C TYR A 326 1.17 2.47 -22.42
N MET A 327 1.39 3.70 -22.90
CA MET A 327 2.69 4.30 -23.11
C MET A 327 2.80 5.61 -22.33
N LEU A 328 3.95 5.88 -21.72
CA LEU A 328 4.22 7.10 -20.96
C LEU A 328 5.28 7.96 -21.63
N PHE A 329 4.95 9.21 -21.91
CA PHE A 329 5.95 10.25 -22.01
C PHE A 329 6.35 10.70 -20.61
N ASP A 330 7.55 10.39 -20.20
CA ASP A 330 8.11 10.87 -18.93
C ASP A 330 8.62 12.32 -19.09
N TRP A 331 9.42 12.83 -18.18
CA TRP A 331 9.88 14.23 -18.22
C TRP A 331 10.45 14.66 -19.58
N GLN A 332 10.49 15.99 -19.87
CA GLN A 332 10.97 16.62 -21.12
C GLN A 332 10.02 16.59 -22.34
N TRP A 333 8.80 16.13 -22.25
CA TRP A 333 7.82 16.32 -23.33
C TRP A 333 7.30 17.77 -23.41
N TYR A 334 7.51 18.55 -22.34
CA TYR A 334 7.40 20.00 -22.26
C TYR A 334 8.64 20.59 -21.59
N MET A 335 8.94 21.89 -21.77
CA MET A 335 10.18 22.48 -21.27
C MET A 335 9.97 23.91 -20.76
N PRO A 336 10.78 24.31 -19.79
CA PRO A 336 11.63 23.52 -18.91
C PRO A 336 10.77 22.73 -17.91
N CYS A 337 10.91 21.39 -17.84
CA CYS A 337 9.97 20.54 -17.08
C CYS A 337 10.16 20.58 -15.56
N THR A 338 11.34 20.98 -15.06
CA THR A 338 11.71 21.00 -13.63
C THR A 338 11.85 22.40 -13.04
N SER A 339 11.43 23.43 -13.72
CA SER A 339 11.50 24.81 -13.26
C SER A 339 10.14 25.48 -13.18
N HIS A 340 10.09 26.60 -12.47
CA HIS A 340 8.88 27.43 -12.36
C HIS A 340 8.35 27.93 -13.70
N ASP A 341 9.23 28.10 -14.70
CA ASP A 341 8.87 28.57 -16.04
C ASP A 341 8.28 27.47 -16.93
N GLY A 342 8.26 26.23 -16.45
CA GLY A 342 7.67 25.09 -17.15
C GLY A 342 6.20 25.34 -17.51
N ASP A 343 5.83 25.01 -18.76
CA ASP A 343 4.48 25.13 -19.28
C ASP A 343 4.02 23.82 -19.91
N ALA A 344 3.31 23.02 -19.13
CA ALA A 344 2.80 21.70 -19.54
C ALA A 344 1.61 21.80 -20.53
N THR A 345 1.15 22.99 -20.88
CA THR A 345 0.19 23.18 -21.98
C THR A 345 0.86 23.23 -23.36
N LYS A 346 2.20 23.24 -23.39
CA LYS A 346 3.01 23.34 -24.62
C LYS A 346 3.91 22.12 -24.81
N VAL A 347 3.77 21.46 -25.92
CA VAL A 347 4.58 20.29 -26.30
C VAL A 347 5.86 20.75 -26.99
N VAL A 348 6.98 20.06 -26.76
CA VAL A 348 8.25 20.32 -27.47
C VAL A 348 8.11 20.08 -28.97
N SER A 349 8.81 20.85 -29.78
CA SER A 349 8.65 20.88 -31.28
C SER A 349 8.97 19.55 -31.98
N LYS A 350 9.74 18.67 -31.35
CA LYS A 350 10.11 17.34 -31.91
C LYS A 350 9.01 16.28 -31.69
N LEU A 351 7.91 16.62 -31.01
CA LEU A 351 6.82 15.72 -30.66
C LEU A 351 5.47 16.25 -31.16
N ASP A 352 4.89 15.55 -32.14
CA ASP A 352 3.52 15.77 -32.59
C ASP A 352 2.53 14.99 -31.71
N MET A 353 2.20 15.57 -30.55
CA MET A 353 1.32 14.93 -29.55
C MET A 353 -0.04 14.53 -30.12
N PRO A 354 -0.77 15.39 -30.89
CA PRO A 354 -2.03 14.99 -31.51
C PRO A 354 -1.93 13.74 -32.38
N ARG A 355 -0.88 13.65 -33.21
CA ARG A 355 -0.63 12.49 -34.07
C ARG A 355 -0.35 11.23 -33.23
N VAL A 356 0.47 11.33 -32.21
CA VAL A 356 0.80 10.20 -31.32
C VAL A 356 -0.44 9.69 -30.59
N ILE A 357 -1.27 10.58 -30.03
CA ILE A 357 -2.49 10.20 -29.33
C ILE A 357 -3.49 9.53 -30.27
N ALA A 358 -3.67 10.09 -31.49
CA ALA A 358 -4.56 9.52 -32.50
C ALA A 358 -4.09 8.10 -32.90
N TYR A 359 -2.78 7.91 -33.11
CA TYR A 359 -2.21 6.61 -33.43
C TYR A 359 -2.33 5.61 -32.25
N GLY A 360 -2.05 6.06 -31.04
CA GLY A 360 -2.26 5.23 -29.83
C GLY A 360 -3.70 4.74 -29.71
N LYS A 361 -4.66 5.63 -29.94
CA LYS A 361 -6.08 5.27 -29.94
C LYS A 361 -6.44 4.23 -31.03
N GLU A 362 -5.88 4.38 -32.24
CA GLU A 362 -6.04 3.41 -33.33
C GLU A 362 -5.51 2.02 -32.94
N LYS A 363 -4.37 1.97 -32.26
CA LYS A 363 -3.70 0.74 -31.82
C LYS A 363 -4.22 0.18 -30.48
N GLY A 364 -5.12 0.87 -29.80
CA GLY A 364 -5.62 0.49 -28.48
C GLY A 364 -4.63 0.75 -27.34
N VAL A 365 -3.67 1.67 -27.53
CA VAL A 365 -2.66 2.06 -26.53
C VAL A 365 -2.93 3.48 -26.05
N GLY A 366 -3.25 3.62 -24.78
CA GLY A 366 -3.48 4.92 -24.13
C GLY A 366 -2.17 5.65 -23.83
N VAL A 367 -2.18 6.97 -23.98
CA VAL A 367 -1.00 7.82 -23.76
C VAL A 367 -1.09 8.47 -22.38
N TRP A 368 -0.04 8.32 -21.59
CA TRP A 368 0.19 9.00 -20.32
C TRP A 368 1.26 10.06 -20.48
N VAL A 369 1.22 11.06 -19.61
CA VAL A 369 2.24 12.12 -19.55
C VAL A 369 2.72 12.34 -18.12
N TYR A 370 4.01 12.63 -17.96
CA TYR A 370 4.59 13.11 -16.71
C TYR A 370 4.32 14.61 -16.55
N VAL A 371 3.98 15.06 -15.35
CA VAL A 371 3.91 16.48 -15.02
C VAL A 371 4.57 16.75 -13.66
N ASN A 372 5.51 17.70 -13.67
CA ASN A 372 6.20 18.12 -12.44
C ASN A 372 5.27 18.92 -11.53
N GLN A 373 5.46 18.82 -10.21
CA GLN A 373 4.66 19.56 -9.23
C GLN A 373 4.66 21.08 -9.48
N HIS A 374 5.77 21.67 -9.94
CA HIS A 374 5.80 23.12 -10.27
C HIS A 374 4.75 23.51 -11.32
N ALA A 375 4.65 22.71 -12.38
CA ALA A 375 3.65 22.96 -13.43
C ALA A 375 2.23 22.66 -12.92
N LEU A 376 2.03 21.58 -12.16
CA LEU A 376 0.71 21.24 -11.58
C LEU A 376 0.21 22.32 -10.62
N MET A 377 1.06 22.82 -9.72
CA MET A 377 0.67 23.91 -8.80
C MET A 377 0.17 25.15 -9.54
N LYS A 378 0.76 25.44 -10.68
CA LYS A 378 0.46 26.63 -11.48
C LYS A 378 -0.74 26.41 -12.41
N GLN A 379 -0.88 25.22 -13.01
CA GLN A 379 -1.68 25.01 -14.20
C GLN A 379 -2.70 23.86 -14.08
N MET A 380 -2.74 23.04 -13.01
CA MET A 380 -3.53 21.79 -13.03
C MET A 380 -5.02 22.00 -13.37
N ARG A 381 -5.63 23.14 -12.95
CA ARG A 381 -7.03 23.47 -13.24
C ARG A 381 -7.29 23.74 -14.73
N GLU A 382 -6.30 24.24 -15.45
CA GLU A 382 -6.33 24.46 -16.90
C GLU A 382 -5.84 23.20 -17.64
N LEU A 383 -4.80 22.58 -17.10
CA LEU A 383 -4.09 21.48 -17.73
C LEU A 383 -4.94 20.20 -17.80
N PHE A 384 -5.61 19.79 -16.71
CA PHE A 384 -6.36 18.53 -16.70
C PHE A 384 -7.51 18.49 -17.71
N PRO A 385 -8.37 19.54 -17.86
CA PRO A 385 -9.32 19.60 -18.95
C PRO A 385 -8.67 19.55 -20.35
N LEU A 386 -7.50 20.19 -20.51
CA LEU A 386 -6.75 20.18 -21.76
C LEU A 386 -6.21 18.79 -22.10
N LEU A 387 -5.60 18.10 -21.13
CA LEU A 387 -5.09 16.73 -21.31
C LEU A 387 -6.22 15.76 -21.67
N HIS A 388 -7.35 15.84 -20.96
CA HIS A 388 -8.54 15.06 -21.30
C HIS A 388 -9.02 15.33 -22.74
N LYS A 389 -9.11 16.61 -23.13
CA LYS A 389 -9.47 17.01 -24.50
C LYS A 389 -8.50 16.47 -25.55
N TRP A 390 -7.21 16.40 -25.26
CA TRP A 390 -6.23 15.80 -26.16
C TRP A 390 -6.42 14.28 -26.30
N GLY A 391 -6.98 13.62 -25.28
CA GLY A 391 -7.13 12.18 -25.21
C GLY A 391 -6.03 11.50 -24.40
N VAL A 392 -5.29 12.25 -23.59
CA VAL A 392 -4.39 11.69 -22.57
C VAL A 392 -5.23 10.97 -21.53
N VAL A 393 -4.81 9.78 -21.11
CA VAL A 393 -5.58 8.92 -20.21
C VAL A 393 -5.10 8.97 -18.76
N GLY A 394 -3.90 9.48 -18.50
CA GLY A 394 -3.39 9.59 -17.15
C GLY A 394 -2.15 10.47 -17.02
N VAL A 395 -1.84 10.82 -15.78
CA VAL A 395 -0.72 11.70 -15.40
C VAL A 395 0.15 11.00 -14.35
N LYS A 396 1.46 10.95 -14.62
CA LYS A 396 2.50 10.67 -13.63
C LYS A 396 2.93 12.01 -13.03
N SER A 397 2.65 12.24 -11.74
CA SER A 397 3.12 13.40 -11.00
C SER A 397 4.45 13.09 -10.32
N GLY A 398 5.48 13.90 -10.54
CA GLY A 398 6.81 13.68 -9.97
C GLY A 398 7.50 14.93 -9.48
N PHE A 399 8.61 14.75 -8.76
CA PHE A 399 9.31 15.74 -7.96
C PHE A 399 8.37 16.46 -6.99
N VAL A 400 7.58 15.64 -6.24
CA VAL A 400 6.54 16.14 -5.36
C VAL A 400 7.04 16.40 -3.94
N GLN A 401 6.57 17.49 -3.35
CA GLN A 401 6.54 17.63 -1.90
C GLN A 401 5.33 16.85 -1.36
N TYR A 402 5.48 16.10 -0.27
CA TYR A 402 4.49 15.07 0.05
C TYR A 402 4.10 14.98 1.53
N ALA A 403 5.01 15.18 2.46
CA ALA A 403 4.84 14.66 3.82
C ALA A 403 4.13 15.63 4.79
N SER A 404 4.24 16.94 4.59
CA SER A 404 3.55 17.90 5.46
C SER A 404 2.06 17.91 5.19
N HIS A 405 1.27 18.39 6.16
CA HIS A 405 -0.20 18.53 6.03
C HIS A 405 -0.58 19.21 4.71
N ARG A 406 0.01 20.37 4.42
CA ARG A 406 -0.26 21.09 3.16
C ARG A 406 -0.05 20.24 1.91
N TRP A 407 1.04 19.49 1.85
CA TRP A 407 1.42 18.80 0.63
C TRP A 407 0.70 17.46 0.47
N ALA A 408 0.47 16.72 1.55
CA ALA A 408 -0.34 15.50 1.51
C ALA A 408 -1.78 15.81 1.06
N THR A 409 -2.39 16.85 1.65
CA THR A 409 -3.73 17.33 1.24
C THR A 409 -3.74 17.78 -0.21
N TRP A 410 -2.74 18.55 -0.64
CA TRP A 410 -2.65 19.03 -2.04
C TRP A 410 -2.54 17.86 -3.05
N LEU A 411 -1.79 16.80 -2.72
CA LEU A 411 -1.69 15.62 -3.59
C LEU A 411 -3.04 14.90 -3.72
N HIS A 412 -3.79 14.77 -2.65
CA HIS A 412 -5.13 14.18 -2.69
C HIS A 412 -6.12 15.07 -3.44
N ASP A 413 -6.04 16.40 -3.29
CA ASP A 413 -6.84 17.34 -4.06
C ASP A 413 -6.53 17.27 -5.56
N MET A 414 -5.26 17.07 -5.93
CA MET A 414 -4.86 16.80 -7.31
C MET A 414 -5.52 15.52 -7.85
N VAL A 415 -5.56 14.45 -7.06
CA VAL A 415 -6.23 13.19 -7.45
C VAL A 415 -7.74 13.38 -7.64
N ARG A 416 -8.40 14.13 -6.74
CA ARG A 416 -9.83 14.49 -6.86
C ARG A 416 -10.11 15.28 -8.14
N LEU A 417 -9.33 16.32 -8.40
CA LEU A 417 -9.46 17.12 -9.60
C LEU A 417 -9.19 16.30 -10.89
N ALA A 418 -8.24 15.37 -10.83
CA ALA A 418 -7.97 14.45 -11.94
C ALA A 418 -9.16 13.52 -12.20
N ALA A 419 -9.83 13.03 -11.15
CA ALA A 419 -11.04 12.21 -11.27
C ALA A 419 -12.19 12.97 -11.96
N GLU A 420 -12.40 14.24 -11.63
CA GLU A 420 -13.37 15.11 -12.31
C GLU A 420 -13.11 15.23 -13.82
N ASN A 421 -11.85 15.08 -14.24
CA ASN A 421 -11.42 15.15 -15.63
C ASN A 421 -11.15 13.77 -16.24
N LYS A 422 -11.56 12.68 -15.59
CA LYS A 422 -11.35 11.29 -16.03
C LYS A 422 -9.88 10.96 -16.35
N LEU A 423 -8.96 11.44 -15.52
CA LEU A 423 -7.53 11.17 -15.62
C LEU A 423 -7.08 10.21 -14.51
N LEU A 424 -6.35 9.17 -14.91
CA LEU A 424 -5.66 8.25 -14.02
C LEU A 424 -4.41 8.91 -13.45
N ILE A 425 -4.02 8.55 -12.22
CA ILE A 425 -2.87 9.15 -11.52
C ILE A 425 -1.88 8.08 -11.07
N ASN A 426 -0.59 8.40 -11.24
CA ASN A 426 0.55 7.78 -10.60
C ASN A 426 1.36 8.88 -9.88
N ILE A 427 1.53 8.78 -8.56
CA ILE A 427 2.34 9.74 -7.79
C ILE A 427 3.71 9.14 -7.53
N HIS A 428 4.75 9.81 -7.97
CA HIS A 428 6.15 9.41 -7.77
C HIS A 428 6.80 10.03 -6.53
N ASP A 429 8.09 9.79 -6.37
CA ASP A 429 8.96 10.13 -5.23
C ASP A 429 8.56 9.37 -3.93
N GLU A 430 8.66 10.01 -2.80
CA GLU A 430 8.60 9.38 -1.48
C GLU A 430 7.17 9.14 -0.93
N PHE A 431 6.12 9.49 -1.69
CA PHE A 431 4.74 9.44 -1.20
C PHE A 431 4.18 8.01 -1.18
N ARG A 432 4.08 7.41 0.00
CA ARG A 432 3.56 6.07 0.21
C ARG A 432 2.02 6.04 0.32
N PRO A 433 1.35 4.94 -0.08
CA PRO A 433 -0.10 4.81 0.07
C PRO A 433 -0.55 4.66 1.53
N SER A 434 -1.79 5.11 1.77
CA SER A 434 -2.52 4.93 3.03
C SER A 434 -3.97 4.46 2.80
N GLY A 435 -4.24 3.88 1.62
CA GLY A 435 -5.54 3.33 1.24
C GLY A 435 -6.46 4.31 0.50
N PHE A 436 -6.03 5.53 0.20
CA PHE A 436 -6.83 6.55 -0.50
C PHE A 436 -7.38 6.08 -1.86
N SER A 437 -6.73 5.13 -2.51
CA SER A 437 -7.19 4.50 -3.75
C SER A 437 -8.52 3.73 -3.61
N ARG A 438 -8.98 3.39 -2.40
CA ARG A 438 -10.34 2.88 -2.18
C ARG A 438 -11.38 3.95 -2.47
N THR A 439 -11.12 5.18 -2.01
CA THR A 439 -12.03 6.32 -2.15
C THR A 439 -11.94 6.96 -3.53
N TYR A 440 -10.71 7.09 -4.03
CA TYR A 440 -10.41 7.64 -5.37
C TYR A 440 -9.57 6.64 -6.19
N PRO A 441 -10.22 5.63 -6.80
CA PRO A 441 -9.52 4.56 -7.54
C PRO A 441 -8.89 5.01 -8.85
N ASN A 442 -9.01 6.28 -9.25
CA ASN A 442 -8.19 6.84 -10.31
C ASN A 442 -6.71 7.03 -9.89
N LEU A 443 -6.39 7.01 -8.59
CA LEU A 443 -5.02 6.86 -8.09
C LEU A 443 -4.63 5.39 -8.19
N LEU A 444 -4.05 5.00 -9.33
CA LEU A 444 -3.72 3.59 -9.57
C LEU A 444 -2.52 3.13 -8.74
N THR A 445 -1.47 3.95 -8.65
CA THR A 445 -0.24 3.56 -7.97
C THR A 445 0.52 4.77 -7.42
N GLN A 446 1.43 4.48 -6.49
CA GLN A 446 2.35 5.47 -5.91
C GLN A 446 3.75 4.84 -5.83
N GLU A 447 4.79 5.63 -6.06
CA GLU A 447 6.15 5.11 -5.91
C GLU A 447 6.43 4.82 -4.42
N GLY A 448 6.93 5.76 -3.66
CA GLY A 448 7.27 5.56 -2.25
C GLY A 448 8.04 4.27 -1.97
N ILE A 449 8.95 3.89 -2.86
CA ILE A 449 9.71 2.64 -2.85
C ILE A 449 11.07 2.82 -3.51
N ARG A 450 12.10 2.15 -3.00
CA ARG A 450 13.39 2.04 -3.71
C ARG A 450 13.27 1.01 -4.84
N GLY A 451 12.82 1.47 -6.00
CA GLY A 451 12.64 0.67 -7.21
C GLY A 451 13.86 0.65 -8.14
N ASN A 452 13.65 0.21 -9.38
CA ASN A 452 14.74 0.12 -10.37
C ASN A 452 15.28 1.47 -10.84
N GLU A 453 14.66 2.59 -10.53
CA GLU A 453 15.30 3.90 -10.73
C GLU A 453 16.59 4.02 -9.91
N GLU A 454 16.66 3.37 -8.74
CA GLU A 454 17.80 3.31 -7.83
C GLU A 454 18.63 2.00 -7.96
N PHE A 455 18.21 1.07 -8.82
CA PHE A 455 18.86 -0.24 -9.02
C PHE A 455 19.22 -0.96 -7.73
N PRO A 456 18.24 -1.27 -6.86
CA PRO A 456 18.49 -2.03 -5.64
C PRO A 456 19.04 -3.42 -5.95
N ASP A 457 19.74 -4.00 -5.00
CA ASP A 457 20.17 -5.39 -5.10
C ASP A 457 19.05 -6.38 -4.75
N ALA A 458 19.30 -7.66 -4.95
CA ALA A 458 18.29 -8.68 -4.71
C ALA A 458 17.95 -8.85 -3.22
N THR A 459 18.89 -8.59 -2.30
CA THR A 459 18.61 -8.64 -0.86
C THR A 459 17.58 -7.58 -0.49
N HIS A 460 17.75 -6.34 -0.95
CA HIS A 460 16.75 -5.28 -0.75
C HIS A 460 15.37 -5.69 -1.29
N ASN A 461 15.32 -6.28 -2.48
CA ASN A 461 14.08 -6.72 -3.11
C ASN A 461 13.32 -7.80 -2.31
N THR A 462 14.03 -8.61 -1.52
CA THR A 462 13.40 -9.60 -0.64
C THR A 462 12.93 -9.04 0.70
N ILE A 463 13.18 -7.76 0.99
CA ILE A 463 12.66 -7.03 2.17
C ILE A 463 11.34 -6.31 1.83
N LEU A 464 11.26 -5.70 0.66
CA LEU A 464 10.14 -4.86 0.22
C LEU A 464 8.76 -5.49 0.39
N PRO A 465 8.52 -6.79 0.08
CA PRO A 465 7.20 -7.40 0.23
C PRO A 465 6.69 -7.42 1.66
N PHE A 466 7.60 -7.50 2.62
CA PHE A 466 7.29 -7.60 4.06
C PHE A 466 7.31 -6.23 4.78
N THR A 467 7.54 -5.15 4.04
CA THR A 467 7.65 -3.79 4.57
C THR A 467 6.78 -2.84 3.73
N ARG A 468 7.37 -2.16 2.74
CA ARG A 468 6.69 -1.16 1.91
C ARG A 468 5.42 -1.68 1.23
N MET A 469 5.41 -2.94 0.73
CA MET A 469 4.26 -3.49 0.01
C MET A 469 3.04 -3.75 0.92
N ILE A 470 3.20 -3.77 2.23
CA ILE A 470 2.08 -3.81 3.19
C ILE A 470 1.17 -2.59 3.03
N ASN A 471 1.72 -1.43 2.71
CA ASN A 471 0.94 -0.21 2.49
C ASN A 471 0.07 -0.24 1.21
N GLY A 472 0.30 -1.19 0.31
CA GLY A 472 -0.40 -1.31 -0.97
C GLY A 472 0.50 -1.14 -2.18
N ALA A 473 -0.12 -0.90 -3.34
CA ALA A 473 0.53 -0.83 -4.65
C ALA A 473 1.77 0.06 -4.70
N ALA A 474 2.76 -0.37 -5.50
CA ALA A 474 4.00 0.38 -5.70
C ALA A 474 4.43 0.40 -7.16
N ASP A 475 4.81 1.57 -7.67
CA ASP A 475 5.47 1.69 -8.97
C ASP A 475 6.98 1.41 -8.82
N TYR A 476 7.35 0.14 -8.92
CA TYR A 476 8.73 -0.33 -8.80
C TYR A 476 9.57 -0.06 -10.06
N THR A 477 8.96 0.33 -11.17
CA THR A 477 9.64 0.66 -12.44
C THR A 477 10.49 -0.50 -12.99
N ILE A 478 9.87 -1.66 -13.27
CA ILE A 478 10.57 -2.85 -13.77
C ILE A 478 11.39 -2.53 -15.03
N CYS A 479 12.69 -2.84 -15.00
CA CYS A 479 13.60 -2.83 -16.14
C CYS A 479 13.87 -4.27 -16.59
N TYR A 480 14.27 -4.45 -17.87
CA TYR A 480 14.56 -5.80 -18.34
C TYR A 480 15.93 -5.91 -19.05
N PHE A 481 16.25 -5.01 -19.94
CA PHE A 481 17.50 -5.04 -20.71
C PHE A 481 18.57 -4.07 -20.20
N ASP A 482 18.30 -3.30 -19.17
CA ASP A 482 19.24 -2.30 -18.65
C ASP A 482 20.42 -2.98 -17.94
N LYS A 483 21.63 -2.59 -18.35
CA LYS A 483 22.90 -3.17 -17.84
C LYS A 483 23.23 -2.82 -16.39
N ARG A 484 22.52 -1.86 -15.79
CA ARG A 484 22.70 -1.44 -14.39
C ARG A 484 21.99 -2.37 -13.41
N LEU A 485 21.12 -3.27 -13.87
CA LEU A 485 20.46 -4.27 -13.03
C LEU A 485 21.49 -5.09 -12.24
N LYS A 486 21.26 -5.23 -10.94
CA LYS A 486 22.10 -5.98 -9.99
C LYS A 486 21.57 -7.38 -9.70
N ASN A 487 20.56 -7.80 -10.43
CA ASN A 487 19.89 -9.08 -10.31
C ASN A 487 19.64 -9.67 -11.70
N THR A 488 19.18 -10.91 -11.76
CA THR A 488 19.02 -11.61 -13.04
C THR A 488 17.74 -11.18 -13.78
N HIS A 489 17.63 -11.51 -15.06
CA HIS A 489 16.42 -11.29 -15.84
C HIS A 489 15.23 -12.11 -15.27
N ALA A 490 15.45 -13.35 -14.81
CA ALA A 490 14.41 -14.15 -14.16
C ALA A 490 13.93 -13.51 -12.85
N HIS A 491 14.80 -12.80 -12.12
CA HIS A 491 14.41 -11.98 -10.98
C HIS A 491 13.46 -10.86 -11.39
N GLN A 492 13.71 -10.14 -12.50
CA GLN A 492 12.84 -9.06 -12.96
C GLN A 492 11.47 -9.58 -13.42
N LEU A 493 11.41 -10.78 -14.04
CA LEU A 493 10.13 -11.43 -14.35
C LEU A 493 9.34 -11.69 -13.07
N ALA A 494 9.94 -12.32 -12.06
CA ALA A 494 9.28 -12.61 -10.79
C ALA A 494 8.89 -11.33 -10.02
N ALA A 495 9.77 -10.33 -10.00
CA ALA A 495 9.55 -9.03 -9.35
C ALA A 495 8.31 -8.31 -9.89
N SER A 496 8.04 -8.42 -11.19
CA SER A 496 6.85 -7.81 -11.82
C SER A 496 5.52 -8.37 -11.33
N LEU A 497 5.51 -9.57 -10.73
CA LEU A 497 4.36 -10.15 -10.05
C LEU A 497 4.32 -9.80 -8.56
N ILE A 498 5.49 -9.88 -7.91
CA ILE A 498 5.61 -9.73 -6.44
C ILE A 498 5.35 -8.29 -6.03
N PHE A 499 5.93 -7.31 -6.74
CA PHE A 499 5.68 -5.89 -6.49
C PHE A 499 4.41 -5.46 -7.21
N TYR A 500 3.29 -5.67 -6.53
CA TYR A 500 1.97 -5.38 -7.09
C TYR A 500 1.78 -3.91 -7.44
N SER A 501 1.28 -3.67 -8.65
CA SER A 501 0.81 -2.36 -9.09
C SER A 501 -0.35 -2.50 -10.08
N PRO A 502 -1.48 -1.81 -9.88
CA PRO A 502 -2.55 -1.72 -10.89
C PRO A 502 -2.11 -1.02 -12.18
N LEU A 503 -1.12 -0.12 -12.09
CA LEU A 503 -0.39 0.42 -13.23
C LEU A 503 1.04 -0.14 -13.17
N GLN A 504 1.23 -1.33 -13.73
CA GLN A 504 2.49 -2.03 -13.68
C GLN A 504 3.46 -1.48 -14.73
N THR A 505 4.43 -0.69 -14.30
CA THR A 505 5.51 -0.23 -15.17
C THR A 505 6.45 -1.38 -15.51
N ILE A 506 6.67 -1.60 -16.80
CA ILE A 506 7.62 -2.57 -17.36
C ILE A 506 8.47 -1.89 -18.43
N PHE A 507 9.70 -2.36 -18.62
CA PHE A 507 10.64 -1.80 -19.59
C PHE A 507 10.99 -0.32 -19.36
N TRP A 508 11.16 0.10 -18.09
CA TRP A 508 11.28 1.50 -17.68
C TRP A 508 12.39 2.29 -18.40
N TYR A 509 13.61 1.71 -18.54
CA TYR A 509 14.71 2.31 -19.30
C TYR A 509 14.93 1.65 -20.67
N ASP A 510 14.07 0.71 -21.05
CA ASP A 510 14.24 -0.09 -22.26
C ASP A 510 13.59 0.60 -23.47
N ARG A 511 13.92 0.11 -24.65
CA ARG A 511 13.38 0.56 -25.94
C ARG A 511 12.89 -0.63 -26.75
N PRO A 512 11.90 -0.46 -27.63
CA PRO A 512 11.46 -1.52 -28.56
C PRO A 512 12.59 -2.19 -29.31
N SER A 513 13.61 -1.40 -29.74
CA SER A 513 14.79 -1.89 -30.45
C SER A 513 15.71 -2.79 -29.63
N PHE A 514 15.52 -2.87 -28.30
CA PHE A 514 16.31 -3.78 -27.45
C PHE A 514 15.77 -5.20 -27.47
N TYR A 515 14.51 -5.39 -27.80
CA TYR A 515 13.90 -6.71 -27.98
C TYR A 515 14.41 -7.39 -29.24
N GLN A 516 14.84 -8.65 -29.14
CA GLN A 516 15.39 -9.45 -30.23
C GLN A 516 14.67 -10.81 -30.38
N GLY A 517 13.45 -10.92 -29.86
CA GLY A 517 12.68 -12.15 -29.91
C GLY A 517 12.93 -13.08 -28.74
N GLU A 518 13.29 -12.55 -27.56
CA GLU A 518 13.46 -13.31 -26.33
C GLU A 518 12.13 -13.98 -25.95
N PRO A 519 12.08 -15.33 -25.86
CA PRO A 519 10.82 -16.06 -25.68
C PRO A 519 10.16 -15.84 -24.33
N GLU A 520 10.92 -15.47 -23.32
CA GLU A 520 10.41 -15.19 -21.97
C GLU A 520 9.62 -13.89 -21.86
N ILE A 521 9.62 -13.04 -22.88
CA ILE A 521 8.77 -11.83 -22.94
C ILE A 521 7.29 -12.21 -22.94
N GLU A 522 6.94 -13.44 -23.35
CA GLU A 522 5.61 -14.05 -23.15
C GLU A 522 5.09 -13.89 -21.71
N TRP A 523 5.98 -13.86 -20.71
CA TRP A 523 5.59 -13.59 -19.32
C TRP A 523 4.95 -12.22 -19.16
N PHE A 524 5.59 -11.17 -19.67
CA PHE A 524 5.03 -9.81 -19.59
C PHE A 524 3.75 -9.65 -20.41
N GLU A 525 3.62 -10.35 -21.54
CA GLU A 525 2.40 -10.34 -22.35
C GLU A 525 1.20 -10.86 -21.57
N ASN A 526 1.38 -11.97 -20.82
CA ASN A 526 0.35 -12.65 -20.05
C ASN A 526 0.13 -12.08 -18.65
N LEU A 527 1.12 -11.36 -18.08
CA LEU A 527 1.04 -10.80 -16.73
C LEU A 527 -0.19 -9.92 -16.56
N GLN A 528 -0.93 -10.18 -15.50
CA GLN A 528 -2.11 -9.44 -15.10
C GLN A 528 -1.77 -8.35 -14.07
N THR A 529 -2.61 -7.31 -13.98
CA THR A 529 -2.49 -6.21 -13.01
C THR A 529 -3.70 -6.12 -12.07
N VAL A 530 -4.64 -7.05 -12.20
CA VAL A 530 -5.82 -7.21 -11.33
C VAL A 530 -5.98 -8.68 -11.02
N PHE A 531 -6.00 -9.04 -9.75
CA PHE A 531 -6.05 -10.42 -9.29
C PHE A 531 -7.31 -10.70 -8.48
N ASP A 532 -7.70 -11.98 -8.48
CA ASP A 532 -8.87 -12.47 -7.74
C ASP A 532 -8.49 -13.04 -6.37
N ASP A 533 -7.22 -13.42 -6.20
CA ASP A 533 -6.67 -13.97 -4.95
C ASP A 533 -5.15 -13.83 -4.92
N THR A 534 -4.57 -13.66 -3.73
CA THR A 534 -3.14 -13.56 -3.49
C THR A 534 -2.75 -14.39 -2.28
N LYS A 535 -1.68 -15.17 -2.41
CA LYS A 535 -1.12 -16.02 -1.36
C LYS A 535 0.38 -15.84 -1.26
N VAL A 536 0.89 -15.66 -0.04
CA VAL A 536 2.32 -15.75 0.24
C VAL A 536 2.62 -17.20 0.66
N LEU A 537 3.23 -17.96 -0.22
CA LEU A 537 3.47 -19.39 -0.01
C LEU A 537 4.59 -19.63 1.02
N GLU A 538 5.64 -18.83 0.92
CA GLU A 538 6.74 -18.81 1.91
C GLU A 538 7.51 -17.48 1.80
N GLY A 539 8.26 -17.13 2.84
CA GLY A 539 9.14 -15.96 2.78
C GLY A 539 9.78 -15.61 4.11
N ALA A 540 10.95 -14.98 3.99
CA ALA A 540 11.72 -14.43 5.09
C ALA A 540 12.36 -13.11 4.62
N PRO A 541 12.12 -11.98 5.30
CA PRO A 541 12.69 -10.68 4.93
C PRO A 541 14.21 -10.75 4.77
N GLY A 542 14.73 -10.18 3.70
CA GLY A 542 16.16 -10.16 3.37
C GLY A 542 16.71 -11.51 2.87
N LYS A 543 15.88 -12.54 2.73
CA LYS A 543 16.31 -13.87 2.27
C LYS A 543 15.59 -14.29 0.99
N HIS A 544 14.27 -14.46 1.06
CA HIS A 544 13.49 -14.92 -0.09
C HIS A 544 12.00 -14.65 0.09
N ILE A 545 11.26 -14.74 -1.01
CA ILE A 545 9.79 -14.76 -1.02
C ILE A 545 9.29 -15.58 -2.21
N THR A 546 8.20 -16.32 -2.00
CA THR A 546 7.42 -16.97 -3.05
C THR A 546 5.94 -16.63 -2.87
N MET A 547 5.34 -16.10 -3.93
CA MET A 547 3.93 -15.68 -3.96
C MET A 547 3.20 -16.31 -5.14
N ALA A 548 1.90 -16.55 -4.94
CA ALA A 548 0.98 -16.95 -6.01
C ALA A 548 -0.20 -15.97 -6.08
N ARG A 549 -0.57 -15.56 -7.32
CA ARG A 549 -1.72 -14.70 -7.59
C ARG A 549 -2.62 -15.34 -8.63
N ARG A 550 -3.94 -15.31 -8.41
CA ARG A 550 -4.93 -15.91 -9.29
C ARG A 550 -5.66 -14.85 -10.11
N LYS A 551 -5.89 -15.18 -11.40
CA LYS A 551 -6.84 -14.46 -12.25
C LYS A 551 -7.70 -15.45 -13.02
N GLY A 552 -9.00 -15.44 -12.77
CA GLY A 552 -9.89 -16.45 -13.33
C GLY A 552 -9.46 -17.86 -12.91
N ASN A 553 -9.16 -18.69 -13.88
CA ASN A 553 -8.68 -20.06 -13.67
C ASN A 553 -7.15 -20.21 -13.73
N GLU A 554 -6.42 -19.13 -13.92
CA GLU A 554 -4.96 -19.13 -14.05
C GLU A 554 -4.30 -18.66 -12.76
N TRP A 555 -3.11 -19.18 -12.50
CA TRP A 555 -2.27 -18.75 -11.41
C TRP A 555 -0.93 -18.26 -11.94
N PHE A 556 -0.42 -17.23 -11.31
CA PHE A 556 0.90 -16.66 -11.54
C PHE A 556 1.71 -16.81 -10.26
N VAL A 557 2.91 -17.37 -10.36
CA VAL A 557 3.81 -17.59 -9.22
C VAL A 557 5.10 -16.82 -9.47
N GLY A 558 5.56 -16.08 -8.48
CA GLY A 558 6.85 -15.40 -8.46
C GLY A 558 7.68 -15.86 -7.26
N ALA A 559 8.94 -16.15 -7.47
CA ALA A 559 9.91 -16.47 -6.43
C ALA A 559 11.15 -15.60 -6.58
N LEU A 560 11.57 -14.92 -5.50
CA LEU A 560 12.79 -14.13 -5.43
C LEU A 560 13.72 -14.68 -4.37
N THR A 561 15.03 -14.59 -4.62
CA THR A 561 16.07 -14.83 -3.64
C THR A 561 16.97 -13.60 -3.48
N ASN A 562 17.73 -13.56 -2.40
CA ASN A 562 18.71 -12.52 -2.11
C ASN A 562 20.02 -12.68 -2.91
N ASN A 563 21.06 -11.94 -2.55
CA ASN A 563 22.39 -11.99 -3.18
C ASN A 563 23.15 -13.30 -2.96
N GLU A 564 22.67 -14.19 -2.10
CA GLU A 564 23.32 -15.48 -1.81
C GLU A 564 22.74 -16.64 -2.64
N GLY A 565 21.50 -16.50 -3.13
CA GLY A 565 20.75 -17.58 -3.75
C GLY A 565 20.04 -18.46 -2.72
N SER A 566 19.09 -19.30 -3.18
CA SER A 566 18.37 -20.23 -2.30
C SER A 566 17.77 -21.41 -3.07
N ALA A 567 17.53 -22.51 -2.37
CA ALA A 567 16.61 -23.55 -2.80
C ALA A 567 15.21 -23.20 -2.25
N GLN A 568 14.20 -23.20 -3.12
CA GLN A 568 12.81 -22.91 -2.74
C GLN A 568 11.87 -24.01 -3.22
N SER A 569 10.81 -24.24 -2.47
CA SER A 569 9.77 -25.22 -2.79
C SER A 569 8.44 -24.55 -2.99
N VAL A 570 7.79 -24.82 -4.12
CA VAL A 570 6.45 -24.32 -4.42
C VAL A 570 5.44 -25.45 -4.28
N ASN A 571 4.70 -25.46 -3.19
CA ASN A 571 3.61 -26.40 -2.97
C ASN A 571 2.39 -25.94 -3.78
N LEU A 572 1.94 -26.76 -4.75
CA LEU A 572 0.84 -26.45 -5.65
C LEU A 572 -0.55 -26.80 -5.08
N SER A 573 -0.67 -27.06 -3.78
CA SER A 573 -1.95 -27.41 -3.14
C SER A 573 -3.05 -26.35 -3.26
N PHE A 574 -2.71 -25.11 -3.69
CA PHE A 574 -3.66 -24.04 -4.00
C PHE A 574 -4.39 -24.24 -5.34
N LEU A 575 -3.91 -25.15 -6.20
CA LEU A 575 -4.58 -25.50 -7.45
C LEU A 575 -5.83 -26.36 -7.22
N ASP A 576 -6.77 -26.31 -8.15
CA ASP A 576 -7.98 -27.12 -8.08
C ASP A 576 -7.64 -28.61 -8.10
N LYS A 577 -8.20 -29.36 -7.15
CA LYS A 577 -8.00 -30.82 -7.06
C LYS A 577 -8.55 -31.52 -8.31
N GLY A 578 -7.76 -32.46 -8.84
CA GLY A 578 -8.15 -33.28 -10.00
C GLY A 578 -8.01 -32.59 -11.35
N LYS A 579 -7.55 -31.32 -11.38
CA LYS A 579 -7.22 -30.61 -12.63
C LYS A 579 -5.72 -30.69 -12.92
N THR A 580 -5.39 -30.73 -14.20
CA THR A 580 -4.02 -30.63 -14.72
C THR A 580 -3.80 -29.22 -15.27
N TYR A 581 -2.62 -28.68 -15.02
CA TYR A 581 -2.21 -27.37 -15.49
C TYR A 581 -0.93 -27.47 -16.31
N LEU A 582 -0.81 -26.63 -17.33
CA LEU A 582 0.48 -26.36 -18.00
C LEU A 582 1.22 -25.28 -17.21
N ALA A 583 2.35 -25.64 -16.65
CA ALA A 583 3.29 -24.69 -16.04
C ALA A 583 4.23 -24.15 -17.11
N ARG A 584 4.12 -22.86 -17.42
CA ARG A 584 5.08 -22.07 -18.21
C ARG A 584 6.04 -21.43 -17.24
N ILE A 585 7.30 -21.87 -17.24
CA ILE A 585 8.27 -21.60 -16.19
C ILE A 585 9.46 -20.87 -16.79
N TYR A 586 9.87 -19.79 -16.14
CA TYR A 586 10.98 -18.92 -16.51
C TYR A 586 11.94 -18.84 -15.32
N THR A 587 13.14 -19.43 -15.48
CA THR A 587 14.15 -19.52 -14.41
C THR A 587 15.53 -19.10 -14.90
N ASP A 588 16.46 -18.93 -13.98
CA ASP A 588 17.87 -18.69 -14.30
C ASP A 588 18.45 -19.91 -15.02
N GLY A 589 18.76 -19.80 -16.30
CA GLY A 589 19.27 -20.90 -17.12
C GLY A 589 20.75 -21.23 -16.96
N GLY A 590 21.51 -20.32 -16.39
CA GLY A 590 22.97 -20.47 -16.26
C GLY A 590 23.73 -20.43 -17.59
N ASP A 591 25.02 -20.76 -17.53
CA ASP A 591 25.94 -20.72 -18.67
C ASP A 591 25.57 -21.68 -19.81
N LYS A 592 24.67 -22.61 -19.55
CA LYS A 592 24.15 -23.55 -20.55
C LYS A 592 23.13 -22.89 -21.50
N ILE A 593 22.50 -21.79 -21.10
CA ILE A 593 21.56 -21.04 -21.94
C ILE A 593 22.33 -19.93 -22.64
N LYS A 594 22.38 -20.00 -23.95
CA LYS A 594 23.15 -19.07 -24.80
C LYS A 594 22.32 -17.86 -25.27
N THR A 595 21.23 -17.55 -24.58
CA THR A 595 20.49 -16.31 -24.82
C THR A 595 21.13 -15.15 -24.07
N ARG A 596 20.95 -13.94 -24.56
CA ARG A 596 21.46 -12.72 -23.93
C ARG A 596 20.96 -12.55 -22.48
N THR A 597 19.73 -12.98 -22.20
CA THR A 597 19.06 -12.89 -20.91
C THR A 597 19.34 -14.06 -19.98
N GLN A 598 19.88 -15.18 -20.54
CA GLN A 598 20.14 -16.43 -19.81
C GLN A 598 18.90 -17.00 -19.08
N VAL A 599 17.70 -16.66 -19.55
CA VAL A 599 16.45 -17.21 -19.00
C VAL A 599 16.15 -18.54 -19.68
N LYS A 600 15.85 -19.56 -18.86
CA LYS A 600 15.41 -20.87 -19.30
C LYS A 600 13.89 -20.94 -19.29
N CYS A 601 13.30 -21.12 -20.46
CA CYS A 601 11.86 -21.36 -20.62
C CYS A 601 11.57 -22.87 -20.57
N THR A 602 10.69 -23.30 -19.69
CA THR A 602 10.31 -24.72 -19.51
C THR A 602 8.79 -24.84 -19.48
N ARG A 603 8.24 -25.89 -20.10
CA ARG A 603 6.81 -26.20 -20.08
C ARG A 603 6.60 -27.63 -19.55
N LEU A 604 5.80 -27.77 -18.48
CA LEU A 604 5.55 -29.05 -17.81
C LEU A 604 4.09 -29.13 -17.37
N LEU A 605 3.55 -30.34 -17.37
CA LEU A 605 2.24 -30.61 -16.76
C LEU A 605 2.40 -30.81 -15.27
N VAL A 606 1.54 -30.14 -14.51
CA VAL A 606 1.51 -30.19 -13.05
C VAL A 606 0.07 -30.32 -12.52
N ASP A 607 -0.07 -30.72 -11.26
CA ASP A 607 -1.34 -30.76 -10.54
C ASP A 607 -1.17 -30.39 -9.07
N SER A 608 -2.27 -30.32 -8.34
CA SER A 608 -2.32 -29.87 -6.92
C SER A 608 -1.58 -30.78 -5.93
N SER A 609 -1.15 -31.97 -6.32
CA SER A 609 -0.43 -32.91 -5.43
C SER A 609 1.08 -32.67 -5.41
N GLN A 610 1.58 -31.82 -6.28
CA GLN A 610 3.03 -31.67 -6.51
C GLN A 610 3.63 -30.54 -5.70
N ILE A 611 4.92 -30.73 -5.36
CA ILE A 611 5.80 -29.70 -4.81
C ILE A 611 6.93 -29.50 -5.82
N MET A 612 7.00 -28.31 -6.40
CA MET A 612 8.04 -27.96 -7.37
C MET A 612 9.28 -27.44 -6.64
N GLN A 613 10.46 -27.86 -7.11
CA GLN A 613 11.75 -27.50 -6.52
C GLN A 613 12.50 -26.54 -7.45
N PHE A 614 12.96 -25.42 -6.89
CA PHE A 614 13.72 -24.40 -7.61
C PHE A 614 15.10 -24.20 -6.96
N ALA A 615 16.15 -24.14 -7.77
CA ALA A 615 17.48 -23.72 -7.33
C ALA A 615 17.77 -22.34 -7.91
N LEU A 616 17.48 -21.30 -7.12
CA LEU A 616 17.67 -19.92 -7.52
C LEU A 616 19.12 -19.49 -7.28
N LYS A 617 19.73 -18.88 -8.31
CA LYS A 617 21.09 -18.34 -8.24
C LYS A 617 21.16 -17.11 -7.33
N PRO A 618 22.37 -16.70 -6.90
CA PRO A 618 22.58 -15.39 -6.30
C PRO A 618 21.95 -14.27 -7.13
N GLY A 619 21.08 -13.48 -6.51
CA GLY A 619 20.31 -12.43 -7.19
C GLY A 619 19.27 -12.94 -8.18
N GLY A 620 18.91 -14.22 -8.12
CA GLY A 620 18.03 -14.88 -9.07
C GLY A 620 16.56 -14.85 -8.71
N GLY A 621 15.75 -15.46 -9.59
CA GLY A 621 14.31 -15.60 -9.42
C GLY A 621 13.71 -16.66 -10.33
N ALA A 622 12.42 -16.91 -10.12
CA ALA A 622 11.60 -17.75 -10.98
C ALA A 622 10.22 -17.13 -11.15
N ALA A 623 9.73 -17.12 -12.38
CA ALA A 623 8.35 -16.76 -12.69
C ALA A 623 7.64 -17.95 -13.33
N MET A 624 6.37 -18.17 -13.02
CA MET A 624 5.61 -19.31 -13.53
C MET A 624 4.15 -18.93 -13.72
N GLN A 625 3.60 -19.20 -14.91
CA GLN A 625 2.17 -19.15 -15.18
C GLN A 625 1.62 -20.59 -15.22
N LEU A 626 0.51 -20.81 -14.54
CA LEU A 626 -0.20 -22.10 -14.45
C LEU A 626 -1.55 -21.94 -15.14
N VAL A 627 -1.71 -22.58 -16.29
CA VAL A 627 -2.91 -22.48 -17.14
C VAL A 627 -3.61 -23.84 -17.17
N PRO A 628 -4.94 -23.92 -16.98
CA PRO A 628 -5.67 -25.17 -17.18
C PRO A 628 -5.45 -25.71 -18.60
N VAL A 629 -5.18 -27.01 -18.73
CA VAL A 629 -4.85 -27.61 -20.03
C VAL A 629 -6.06 -28.18 -20.75
N THR A 630 -5.95 -28.23 -22.07
CA THR A 630 -6.80 -28.98 -22.98
C THR A 630 -6.33 -30.44 -23.09
N ASP A 631 -7.20 -31.35 -23.57
CA ASP A 631 -6.85 -32.76 -23.83
C ASP A 631 -5.69 -32.91 -24.83
N GLN A 632 -5.49 -31.95 -25.74
CA GLN A 632 -4.39 -31.96 -26.69
C GLN A 632 -3.06 -31.63 -25.99
N GLU A 633 -3.01 -30.63 -25.13
CA GLU A 633 -1.80 -30.22 -24.41
C GLU A 633 -1.33 -31.30 -23.43
N ILE A 634 -2.26 -32.08 -22.84
CA ILE A 634 -1.92 -33.24 -21.98
C ILE A 634 -1.05 -34.26 -22.74
N LYS A 635 -1.24 -34.42 -24.04
CA LYS A 635 -0.46 -35.33 -24.88
C LYS A 635 0.86 -34.76 -25.36
N GLU A 636 0.95 -33.45 -25.43
CA GLU A 636 2.12 -32.73 -25.98
C GLU A 636 3.21 -32.53 -24.94
N TYR A 637 2.84 -32.20 -23.69
CA TYR A 637 3.82 -31.82 -22.67
C TYR A 637 4.12 -32.95 -21.68
N LYS A 638 5.37 -32.95 -21.16
CA LYS A 638 5.82 -33.92 -20.13
C LYS A 638 5.31 -33.52 -18.74
N LYS A 639 4.97 -34.51 -17.94
CA LYS A 639 4.66 -34.31 -16.52
C LYS A 639 5.94 -33.95 -15.72
N TYR A 640 5.79 -33.07 -14.75
CA TYR A 640 6.80 -32.82 -13.74
C TYR A 640 7.06 -34.09 -12.90
N LYS A 641 8.32 -34.43 -12.67
CA LYS A 641 8.73 -35.68 -11.99
C LYS A 641 9.60 -35.44 -10.74
N GLY A 642 9.55 -34.23 -10.15
CA GLY A 642 10.33 -33.87 -8.97
C GLY A 642 11.76 -33.40 -9.26
N GLN A 643 12.10 -33.12 -10.54
CA GLN A 643 13.41 -32.54 -10.86
C GLN A 643 13.54 -31.10 -10.34
N VAL A 644 14.76 -30.70 -9.98
CA VAL A 644 15.08 -29.31 -9.61
C VAL A 644 15.11 -28.45 -10.89
N LEU A 645 14.46 -27.31 -10.84
CA LEU A 645 14.28 -26.36 -11.95
C LEU A 645 15.24 -25.18 -11.82
#